data_b2c252be05e7b81ffd90b7d36fe2f0f9
#
_entry.id   b2c252be05e7b81ffd90b7d36fe2f0f9
#
_cell.length_a   1.000
_cell.length_b   1.000
_cell.length_c   1.000
_cell.angle_alpha   90.00
_cell.angle_beta   90.00
_cell.angle_gamma   90.00
#
_symmetry.space_group_name_H-M   'P 1'
#
loop_
_entity.id
_entity.type
_entity.pdbx_description
1 polymer ?
#
loop_
_entity_poly.entity_id
_entity_poly.type
_entity_poly.pdbx_seq_one_letter_code
_entity_poly.pdbx_strand_id
1 'polypeptide(L)'
;MSQRGNGVMETDARRLEIDRTRMAEDLRGVVAGDVIFDDAGRSLYSTDASLFRLPPLGVVRPRSVEDVAATLEWASRNGVPVHPRGAGTGLAGDALGSGVILDCSRHLRRIIRTADETVCVQPGVTCRQLEAHLAAVGRCFGPDPANAAVTTLGGMIGRNTSGSRFPLYGAVRDRIVSAEVVLSDGTVTELRPTAVTNWGNAEGLTADAARRATLARGIAAVHGAAQDELASWAASGRLVHGGYRLDGVVCPPISDGAATLIDLPRLLAGSSGSLAVVTTVTLKTRPTVAGAAVGLFFFDSLERAAAAALRLQPLVPAACDLFDKRHLALSRSASPTFERLIPALAEAGLLVEFAGDDQAGCQRQLDDAVELMRRSRFHCIDVRRAEVAADVELFWQLSRTVVSTLHGVRGTVRPVQFMEDVVIPPGQLPAFLERYQDVLKRHSATALLYAHAGHGQLHVRPFADPRRSGERERLEALAADLVGEVVRLDGTIGGEQGLGLSRTRFFAEHFPGQVSVCREIKRLFDPAGLLNPGKIVPAAAESRPAWRQLPQTFPESVGLPLLNWTPEALAAEVDACNGCGACRADAGPLRMCPRFRESPGEEWSPRAKANLVAGLLGGEVDPQAAGMEAARAIADTCFNCHQCRVDCAAGVDIPALVTELKAAVVAAEGLRWTPWLLARVDRLSALGGRLRPLSNWALTNPQARWLLERLLGIAQGRRLPRFTGNAFLRWAARRGLTRPSRRAGPRVLFFLDTFARRHDPLVARSLVALLERSGVGVFIDPRQVASGIAAISVGDLDLARRLARRNLRVLTEAVRLGYEIIATEPAAVTAIQHDYPLLLDDEELPRVVAATRHATDYLWELQQEGRLVGGFEPLPQRLLYHQPCHLRQHGGGQRTAGLLRLIPNLSLDTRPTGCSGMAGTFGLDHDHYRTSLRIGRTLLTAVREPELTGGVTECSACRLQMEQATSKQTLHPVVLLAIAAGLAPKDALSGDNLRPATAAGRVATVPAAEG
;
A
#
# COMPACT_ATOMS: atom_id res chain seq x y z
N MET A 1 5.14 -49.93 -10.12
CA MET A 1 5.51 -48.90 -11.15
C MET A 1 5.60 -47.46 -10.60
N SER A 2 5.50 -47.22 -9.28
CA SER A 2 5.51 -45.88 -8.70
C SER A 2 6.87 -45.33 -8.23
N GLN A 3 7.90 -46.14 -8.17
CA GLN A 3 9.23 -45.72 -7.69
C GLN A 3 10.15 -45.14 -8.76
N ARG A 4 9.90 -45.38 -10.05
CA ARG A 4 10.73 -44.80 -11.15
C ARG A 4 10.30 -43.36 -11.55
N GLY A 5 9.07 -42.95 -11.25
CA GLY A 5 8.60 -41.61 -11.55
C GLY A 5 9.15 -40.53 -10.61
N ASN A 6 9.29 -40.84 -9.33
CA ASN A 6 9.80 -39.89 -8.33
C ASN A 6 11.29 -39.55 -8.51
N GLY A 7 12.11 -40.53 -8.90
CA GLY A 7 13.55 -40.33 -9.09
C GLY A 7 13.93 -39.45 -10.28
N VAL A 8 13.12 -39.40 -11.33
CA VAL A 8 13.34 -38.53 -12.51
C VAL A 8 12.93 -37.09 -12.18
N MET A 9 11.81 -36.89 -11.50
CA MET A 9 11.37 -35.55 -11.04
C MET A 9 12.33 -34.93 -10.01
N GLU A 10 12.89 -35.74 -9.11
CA GLU A 10 13.86 -35.30 -8.10
C GLU A 10 15.22 -34.92 -8.72
N THR A 11 15.67 -35.60 -9.76
CA THR A 11 16.87 -35.27 -10.52
C THR A 11 16.71 -33.99 -11.35
N ASP A 12 15.56 -33.76 -11.95
CA ASP A 12 15.27 -32.54 -12.73
C ASP A 12 15.12 -31.32 -11.82
N ALA A 13 14.48 -31.47 -10.66
CA ALA A 13 14.36 -30.40 -9.66
C ALA A 13 15.73 -29.99 -9.09
N ARG A 14 16.59 -30.94 -8.75
CA ARG A 14 17.98 -30.68 -8.30
C ARG A 14 18.83 -30.00 -9.38
N ARG A 15 18.67 -30.39 -10.64
CA ARG A 15 19.38 -29.77 -11.75
C ARG A 15 18.98 -28.33 -11.93
N LEU A 16 17.67 -28.03 -11.89
CA LEU A 16 17.14 -26.66 -11.92
C LEU A 16 17.62 -25.82 -10.73
N GLU A 17 17.75 -26.38 -9.57
CA GLU A 17 18.27 -25.69 -8.38
C GLU A 17 19.75 -25.37 -8.49
N ILE A 18 20.56 -26.30 -8.99
CA ILE A 18 21.98 -26.09 -9.27
C ILE A 18 22.16 -25.01 -10.33
N ASP A 19 21.38 -25.05 -11.40
CA ASP A 19 21.44 -24.05 -12.46
C ASP A 19 21.04 -22.66 -11.96
N ARG A 20 20.02 -22.57 -11.10
CA ARG A 20 19.60 -21.29 -10.45
C ARG A 20 20.68 -20.73 -9.53
N THR A 21 21.32 -21.57 -8.73
CA THR A 21 22.41 -21.15 -7.81
C THR A 21 23.58 -20.59 -8.61
N ARG A 22 23.99 -21.26 -9.68
CA ARG A 22 25.06 -20.80 -10.58
C ARG A 22 24.70 -19.46 -11.23
N MET A 23 23.48 -19.31 -11.77
CA MET A 23 23.02 -18.05 -12.38
C MET A 23 23.02 -16.90 -11.37
N ALA A 24 22.63 -17.19 -10.12
CA ALA A 24 22.68 -16.20 -9.04
C ALA A 24 24.12 -15.77 -8.72
N GLU A 25 25.05 -16.70 -8.70
CA GLU A 25 26.47 -16.42 -8.45
C GLU A 25 27.08 -15.61 -9.60
N ASP A 26 26.81 -15.99 -10.83
CA ASP A 26 27.22 -15.24 -12.03
C ASP A 26 26.73 -13.77 -11.98
N LEU A 27 25.46 -13.56 -11.68
CA LEU A 27 24.88 -12.21 -11.56
C LEU A 27 25.46 -11.44 -10.39
N ARG A 28 25.70 -12.07 -9.22
CA ARG A 28 26.37 -11.41 -8.07
C ARG A 28 27.80 -10.99 -8.38
N GLY A 29 28.44 -11.64 -9.32
CA GLY A 29 29.77 -11.28 -9.79
C GLY A 29 29.82 -10.01 -10.65
N VAL A 30 28.70 -9.62 -11.26
CA VAL A 30 28.65 -8.48 -12.22
C VAL A 30 27.71 -7.35 -11.82
N VAL A 31 26.80 -7.57 -10.85
CA VAL A 31 25.80 -6.61 -10.39
C VAL A 31 26.08 -6.20 -8.95
N ALA A 32 26.16 -4.90 -8.68
CA ALA A 32 26.29 -4.36 -7.33
C ALA A 32 24.95 -4.30 -6.55
N GLY A 33 23.85 -4.48 -7.26
CA GLY A 33 22.49 -4.53 -6.72
C GLY A 33 22.18 -5.85 -6.00
N ASP A 34 20.92 -6.00 -5.58
CA ASP A 34 20.49 -7.21 -4.89
C ASP A 34 20.13 -8.30 -5.91
N VAL A 35 20.62 -9.52 -5.72
CA VAL A 35 20.34 -10.70 -6.55
C VAL A 35 19.67 -11.77 -5.70
N ILE A 36 18.42 -12.13 -6.01
CA ILE A 36 17.53 -12.96 -5.21
C ILE A 36 17.02 -14.12 -6.07
N PHE A 37 17.41 -15.33 -5.78
CA PHE A 37 17.05 -16.53 -6.52
C PHE A 37 16.46 -17.64 -5.63
N ASP A 38 16.33 -17.38 -4.31
CA ASP A 38 15.69 -18.28 -3.37
C ASP A 38 14.16 -18.33 -3.60
N ASP A 39 13.55 -19.44 -3.20
CA ASP A 39 12.14 -19.69 -3.45
C ASP A 39 11.22 -18.69 -2.74
N ALA A 40 11.57 -18.25 -1.53
CA ALA A 40 10.81 -17.24 -0.81
C ALA A 40 10.83 -15.91 -1.57
N GLY A 41 12.01 -15.42 -1.98
CA GLY A 41 12.17 -14.21 -2.76
C GLY A 41 11.44 -14.26 -4.10
N ARG A 42 11.51 -15.38 -4.82
CA ARG A 42 10.78 -15.62 -6.09
C ARG A 42 9.26 -15.56 -5.90
N SER A 43 8.75 -16.18 -4.82
CA SER A 43 7.34 -16.18 -4.49
C SER A 43 6.78 -14.76 -4.28
N LEU A 44 7.58 -13.83 -3.71
CA LEU A 44 7.17 -12.42 -3.53
C LEU A 44 6.90 -11.71 -4.86
N TYR A 45 7.57 -12.12 -5.94
CA TYR A 45 7.48 -11.51 -7.27
C TYR A 45 6.62 -12.30 -8.26
N SER A 46 6.05 -13.43 -7.83
CA SER A 46 5.23 -14.31 -8.68
C SER A 46 3.87 -13.69 -9.06
N THR A 47 3.46 -12.61 -8.43
CA THR A 47 2.18 -11.93 -8.65
C THR A 47 2.34 -10.43 -8.87
N ASP A 48 1.38 -9.82 -9.52
CA ASP A 48 1.12 -8.39 -9.55
C ASP A 48 -0.36 -8.13 -9.16
N ALA A 49 -0.98 -7.05 -9.65
CA ALA A 49 -2.39 -6.81 -9.38
C ALA A 49 -3.34 -7.49 -10.38
N SER A 50 -2.84 -8.28 -11.32
CA SER A 50 -3.64 -9.08 -12.23
C SER A 50 -4.09 -10.41 -11.61
N LEU A 51 -4.88 -11.18 -12.37
CA LEU A 51 -5.31 -12.53 -12.00
C LEU A 51 -4.20 -13.59 -12.15
N PHE A 52 -3.05 -13.23 -12.70
CA PHE A 52 -2.02 -14.20 -13.04
C PHE A 52 -1.03 -14.44 -11.90
N ARG A 53 -0.50 -15.66 -11.86
CA ARG A 53 0.64 -16.07 -11.05
C ARG A 53 1.68 -16.72 -11.94
N LEU A 54 2.90 -16.19 -11.93
CA LEU A 54 4.00 -16.68 -12.73
C LEU A 54 5.31 -16.53 -11.95
N PRO A 55 5.80 -17.61 -11.31
CA PRO A 55 7.05 -17.58 -10.57
C PRO A 55 8.24 -17.27 -11.49
N PRO A 56 9.04 -16.23 -11.18
CA PRO A 56 10.21 -15.90 -11.97
C PRO A 56 11.37 -16.87 -11.71
N LEU A 57 12.36 -16.91 -12.58
CA LEU A 57 13.63 -17.59 -12.37
C LEU A 57 14.39 -16.98 -11.18
N GLY A 58 14.43 -15.66 -11.13
CA GLY A 58 15.07 -14.88 -10.06
C GLY A 58 14.71 -13.40 -10.18
N VAL A 59 15.28 -12.60 -9.30
CA VAL A 59 15.04 -11.15 -9.22
C VAL A 59 16.37 -10.42 -9.09
N VAL A 60 16.56 -9.37 -9.88
CA VAL A 60 17.66 -8.41 -9.75
C VAL A 60 17.07 -7.04 -9.41
N ARG A 61 17.64 -6.36 -8.40
CA ARG A 61 17.29 -4.99 -8.01
C ARG A 61 18.49 -4.08 -8.28
N PRO A 62 18.57 -3.47 -9.46
CA PRO A 62 19.71 -2.67 -9.86
C PRO A 62 19.83 -1.39 -9.02
N ARG A 63 21.04 -0.99 -8.70
CA ARG A 63 21.36 0.27 -8.03
C ARG A 63 21.75 1.38 -8.98
N SER A 64 22.18 1.00 -10.18
CA SER A 64 22.66 1.94 -11.19
C SER A 64 22.30 1.48 -12.61
N VAL A 65 22.63 2.31 -13.61
CA VAL A 65 22.47 1.95 -15.04
C VAL A 65 23.42 0.82 -15.42
N GLU A 66 24.60 0.77 -14.81
CA GLU A 66 25.60 -0.28 -15.05
C GLU A 66 25.09 -1.64 -14.61
N ASP A 67 24.38 -1.71 -13.47
CA ASP A 67 23.73 -2.94 -13.02
C ASP A 67 22.65 -3.44 -14.01
N VAL A 68 21.90 -2.49 -14.59
CA VAL A 68 20.89 -2.82 -15.62
C VAL A 68 21.58 -3.35 -16.86
N ALA A 69 22.65 -2.68 -17.32
CA ALA A 69 23.42 -3.07 -18.49
C ALA A 69 24.06 -4.45 -18.30
N ALA A 70 24.73 -4.68 -17.18
CA ALA A 70 25.36 -5.96 -16.84
C ALA A 70 24.33 -7.11 -16.76
N THR A 71 23.14 -6.84 -16.20
CA THR A 71 22.06 -7.83 -16.15
C THR A 71 21.57 -8.21 -17.55
N LEU A 72 21.37 -7.23 -18.44
CA LEU A 72 20.89 -7.47 -19.81
C LEU A 72 21.96 -8.13 -20.69
N GLU A 73 23.23 -7.74 -20.53
CA GLU A 73 24.35 -8.37 -21.22
C GLU A 73 24.49 -9.85 -20.78
N TRP A 74 24.40 -10.12 -19.47
CA TRP A 74 24.38 -11.49 -18.97
C TRP A 74 23.20 -12.30 -19.50
N ALA A 75 22.00 -11.69 -19.50
CA ALA A 75 20.78 -12.32 -20.01
C ALA A 75 20.87 -12.63 -21.50
N SER A 76 21.45 -11.71 -22.30
CA SER A 76 21.66 -11.87 -23.74
C SER A 76 22.62 -13.03 -24.04
N ARG A 77 23.71 -13.16 -23.29
CA ARG A 77 24.68 -14.25 -23.45
C ARG A 77 24.09 -15.60 -23.08
N ASN A 78 23.19 -15.66 -22.09
CA ASN A 78 22.60 -16.89 -21.57
C ASN A 78 21.23 -17.22 -22.17
N GLY A 79 20.66 -16.38 -23.05
CA GLY A 79 19.33 -16.58 -23.63
C GLY A 79 18.19 -16.51 -22.59
N VAL A 80 18.38 -15.77 -21.49
CA VAL A 80 17.42 -15.69 -20.38
C VAL A 80 16.52 -14.45 -20.55
N PRO A 81 15.19 -14.62 -20.56
CA PRO A 81 14.29 -13.47 -20.63
C PRO A 81 14.40 -12.55 -19.40
N VAL A 82 14.25 -11.23 -19.62
CA VAL A 82 14.22 -10.22 -18.56
C VAL A 82 12.90 -9.47 -18.58
N HIS A 83 12.30 -9.30 -17.41
CA HIS A 83 11.01 -8.67 -17.23
C HIS A 83 11.15 -7.42 -16.34
N PRO A 84 11.19 -6.20 -16.91
CA PRO A 84 11.24 -4.97 -16.14
C PRO A 84 10.01 -4.80 -15.27
N ARG A 85 10.20 -4.41 -14.01
CA ARG A 85 9.13 -4.24 -13.04
C ARG A 85 9.28 -2.94 -12.26
N GLY A 86 8.19 -2.20 -12.14
CA GLY A 86 8.03 -1.11 -11.19
C GLY A 86 7.41 -1.62 -9.89
N ALA A 87 6.34 -0.97 -9.42
CA ALA A 87 5.67 -1.37 -8.19
C ALA A 87 4.85 -2.67 -8.30
N GLY A 88 4.70 -3.29 -9.46
CA GLY A 88 3.88 -4.48 -9.66
C GLY A 88 2.40 -4.23 -9.34
N THR A 89 1.86 -3.11 -9.80
CA THR A 89 0.46 -2.70 -9.63
C THR A 89 -0.34 -2.79 -10.94
N GLY A 90 0.24 -3.40 -11.98
CA GLY A 90 -0.40 -3.63 -13.26
C GLY A 90 -1.54 -4.64 -13.15
N LEU A 91 -2.61 -4.41 -13.93
CA LEU A 91 -3.82 -5.23 -13.93
C LEU A 91 -3.84 -6.25 -15.08
N ALA A 92 -2.90 -6.13 -16.01
CA ALA A 92 -2.82 -6.96 -17.21
C ALA A 92 -1.71 -8.04 -17.17
N GLY A 93 -0.90 -8.10 -16.09
CA GLY A 93 0.23 -9.05 -16.00
C GLY A 93 1.49 -8.59 -16.73
N ASP A 94 1.65 -7.28 -16.99
CA ASP A 94 2.83 -6.73 -17.67
C ASP A 94 4.14 -6.99 -16.92
N ALA A 95 4.07 -6.98 -15.57
CA ALA A 95 5.23 -7.08 -14.68
C ALA A 95 5.61 -8.53 -14.31
N LEU A 96 4.99 -9.52 -14.94
CA LEU A 96 5.19 -10.94 -14.67
C LEU A 96 5.97 -11.62 -15.79
N GLY A 97 6.75 -12.63 -15.42
CA GLY A 97 7.45 -13.46 -16.38
C GLY A 97 8.25 -14.57 -15.73
N SER A 98 8.57 -15.61 -16.51
CA SER A 98 9.32 -16.79 -16.05
C SER A 98 10.84 -16.59 -16.02
N GLY A 99 11.35 -15.50 -16.61
CA GLY A 99 12.77 -15.14 -16.62
C GLY A 99 13.19 -14.37 -15.36
N VAL A 100 14.19 -13.51 -15.49
CA VAL A 100 14.67 -12.63 -14.42
C VAL A 100 13.80 -11.39 -14.34
N ILE A 101 13.22 -11.12 -13.17
CA ILE A 101 12.54 -9.85 -12.89
C ILE A 101 13.60 -8.79 -12.59
N LEU A 102 13.54 -7.65 -13.28
CA LEU A 102 14.39 -6.49 -13.03
C LEU A 102 13.58 -5.42 -12.29
N ASP A 103 13.68 -5.39 -10.95
CA ASP A 103 12.91 -4.46 -10.11
C ASP A 103 13.57 -3.10 -9.97
N CYS A 104 13.14 -2.15 -10.77
CA CYS A 104 13.61 -0.76 -10.76
C CYS A 104 13.03 0.08 -9.60
N SER A 105 12.07 -0.43 -8.82
CA SER A 105 11.36 0.34 -7.80
C SER A 105 12.12 0.49 -6.49
N ARG A 106 13.20 -0.27 -6.26
CA ARG A 106 13.93 -0.30 -5.00
C ARG A 106 14.96 0.82 -4.88
N HIS A 107 15.85 0.95 -5.86
CA HIS A 107 17.01 1.84 -5.79
C HIS A 107 16.97 2.98 -6.81
N LEU A 108 16.36 2.80 -7.98
CA LEU A 108 16.28 3.80 -9.03
C LEU A 108 15.12 4.79 -8.79
N ARG A 109 15.22 5.64 -7.74
CA ARG A 109 14.12 6.46 -7.22
C ARG A 109 14.45 7.92 -7.03
N ARG A 110 15.42 8.45 -7.75
CA ARG A 110 15.84 9.84 -7.60
C ARG A 110 15.14 10.77 -8.59
N ILE A 111 14.72 11.92 -8.12
CA ILE A 111 14.46 13.10 -8.95
C ILE A 111 15.81 13.78 -9.13
N ILE A 112 16.36 13.74 -10.36
CA ILE A 112 17.76 14.09 -10.63
C ILE A 112 17.90 15.59 -10.80
N ARG A 113 17.03 16.19 -11.63
CA ARG A 113 17.07 17.60 -11.98
C ARG A 113 15.69 18.12 -12.33
N THR A 114 15.37 19.31 -11.87
CA THR A 114 14.18 20.08 -12.27
C THR A 114 14.65 21.32 -13.00
N ALA A 115 14.10 21.58 -14.17
CA ALA A 115 14.28 22.79 -14.94
C ALA A 115 12.90 23.46 -15.15
N ASP A 116 12.86 24.62 -15.79
CA ASP A 116 11.64 25.44 -15.91
C ASP A 116 10.45 24.66 -16.48
N GLU A 117 10.66 23.87 -17.52
CA GLU A 117 9.59 23.12 -18.20
C GLU A 117 9.76 21.60 -18.16
N THR A 118 10.82 21.12 -17.56
CA THR A 118 11.14 19.69 -17.57
C THR A 118 11.64 19.19 -16.23
N VAL A 119 11.47 17.89 -16.01
CA VAL A 119 12.02 17.19 -14.85
C VAL A 119 12.68 15.90 -15.32
N CYS A 120 13.91 15.63 -14.85
CA CYS A 120 14.62 14.38 -15.10
C CYS A 120 14.52 13.47 -13.86
N VAL A 121 14.05 12.26 -14.06
CA VAL A 121 13.75 11.34 -12.96
C VAL A 121 14.12 9.90 -13.30
N GLN A 122 14.34 9.08 -12.28
CA GLN A 122 14.52 7.64 -12.40
C GLN A 122 13.16 6.90 -12.40
N PRO A 123 13.08 5.70 -13.01
CA PRO A 123 11.82 5.00 -13.25
C PRO A 123 11.08 4.53 -11.99
N GLY A 124 11.77 4.39 -10.87
CA GLY A 124 11.19 3.97 -9.60
C GLY A 124 10.55 5.09 -8.78
N VAL A 125 10.63 6.36 -9.21
CA VAL A 125 9.90 7.48 -8.58
C VAL A 125 8.40 7.24 -8.77
N THR A 126 7.60 7.43 -7.71
CA THR A 126 6.14 7.32 -7.83
C THR A 126 5.52 8.61 -8.37
N CYS A 127 4.37 8.50 -9.02
CA CYS A 127 3.63 9.65 -9.54
C CYS A 127 3.37 10.68 -8.44
N ARG A 128 2.93 10.25 -7.27
CA ARG A 128 2.68 11.14 -6.12
C ARG A 128 3.95 11.84 -5.61
N GLN A 129 5.10 11.15 -5.61
CA GLN A 129 6.36 11.78 -5.22
C GLN A 129 6.76 12.88 -6.21
N LEU A 130 6.60 12.61 -7.51
CA LEU A 130 6.84 13.60 -8.55
C LEU A 130 5.90 14.80 -8.41
N GLU A 131 4.58 14.57 -8.28
CA GLU A 131 3.59 15.63 -8.13
C GLU A 131 3.84 16.49 -6.88
N ALA A 132 4.15 15.87 -5.75
CA ALA A 132 4.49 16.60 -4.53
C ALA A 132 5.75 17.46 -4.69
N HIS A 133 6.75 16.98 -5.41
CA HIS A 133 7.96 17.73 -5.72
C HIS A 133 7.69 18.93 -6.66
N LEU A 134 6.92 18.70 -7.73
CA LEU A 134 6.59 19.74 -8.70
C LEU A 134 5.64 20.80 -8.13
N ALA A 135 4.68 20.41 -7.29
CA ALA A 135 3.78 21.35 -6.63
C ALA A 135 4.50 22.39 -5.79
N ALA A 136 5.64 22.02 -5.17
CA ALA A 136 6.48 22.96 -4.41
C ALA A 136 7.07 24.11 -5.26
N VAL A 137 7.11 23.93 -6.58
CA VAL A 137 7.59 24.93 -7.55
C VAL A 137 6.46 25.42 -8.49
N GLY A 138 5.20 25.21 -8.12
CA GLY A 138 4.03 25.66 -8.86
C GLY A 138 3.79 24.94 -10.19
N ARG A 139 4.28 23.71 -10.32
CA ARG A 139 4.16 22.90 -11.54
C ARG A 139 3.49 21.55 -11.29
N CYS A 140 3.07 20.87 -12.34
CA CYS A 140 2.53 19.53 -12.31
C CYS A 140 3.01 18.69 -13.51
N PHE A 141 2.93 17.37 -13.36
CA PHE A 141 3.17 16.41 -14.43
C PHE A 141 1.91 16.20 -15.29
N GLY A 142 0.79 15.97 -14.63
CA GLY A 142 -0.55 15.96 -15.23
C GLY A 142 -1.24 14.60 -15.24
N PRO A 143 -0.70 13.52 -15.88
CA PRO A 143 -1.37 12.21 -15.85
C PRO A 143 -1.63 11.75 -14.41
N ASP A 144 -2.90 11.39 -14.10
CA ASP A 144 -3.39 11.20 -12.74
C ASP A 144 -4.00 9.81 -12.50
N PRO A 145 -3.20 8.73 -12.52
CA PRO A 145 -3.72 7.39 -12.28
C PRO A 145 -4.34 7.28 -10.87
N ALA A 146 -5.43 6.51 -10.75
CA ALA A 146 -6.14 6.33 -9.48
C ALA A 146 -5.22 5.84 -8.33
N ASN A 147 -4.17 5.11 -8.64
CA ASN A 147 -3.17 4.58 -7.69
C ASN A 147 -1.83 5.34 -7.71
N ALA A 148 -1.85 6.65 -7.99
CA ALA A 148 -0.66 7.52 -8.08
C ALA A 148 0.33 7.39 -6.91
N ALA A 149 -0.15 7.03 -5.72
CA ALA A 149 0.68 6.87 -4.53
C ALA A 149 1.72 5.73 -4.65
N VAL A 150 1.48 4.76 -5.50
CA VAL A 150 2.32 3.56 -5.64
C VAL A 150 2.81 3.31 -7.06
N THR A 151 2.12 3.86 -8.06
CA THR A 151 2.51 3.69 -9.48
C THR A 151 3.80 4.43 -9.76
N THR A 152 4.80 3.70 -10.27
CA THR A 152 6.10 4.24 -10.63
C THR A 152 6.10 4.82 -12.05
N LEU A 153 6.94 5.81 -12.31
CA LEU A 153 7.02 6.45 -13.62
C LEU A 153 7.43 5.47 -14.73
N GLY A 154 8.36 4.54 -14.46
CA GLY A 154 8.69 3.47 -15.41
C GLY A 154 7.47 2.60 -15.73
N GLY A 155 6.63 2.29 -14.74
CA GLY A 155 5.37 1.57 -14.96
C GLY A 155 4.34 2.40 -15.74
N MET A 156 4.26 3.71 -15.51
CA MET A 156 3.40 4.62 -16.27
C MET A 156 3.83 4.72 -17.73
N ILE A 157 5.13 4.81 -17.99
CA ILE A 157 5.70 4.80 -19.35
C ILE A 157 5.37 3.48 -20.04
N GLY A 158 5.68 2.35 -19.38
CA GLY A 158 5.45 1.02 -19.97
C GLY A 158 3.99 0.77 -20.38
N ARG A 159 3.02 1.43 -19.74
CA ARG A 159 1.58 1.28 -20.02
C ARG A 159 0.95 2.47 -20.76
N ASN A 160 1.66 3.56 -20.93
CA ASN A 160 1.12 4.83 -21.44
C ASN A 160 -0.05 5.37 -20.61
N THR A 161 0.13 5.41 -19.31
CA THR A 161 -0.92 5.79 -18.35
C THR A 161 -1.43 7.21 -18.59
N SER A 162 -2.74 7.41 -18.49
CA SER A 162 -3.41 8.71 -18.60
C SER A 162 -4.15 9.10 -17.31
N GLY A 163 -5.37 8.63 -17.13
CA GLY A 163 -6.26 8.93 -16.01
C GLY A 163 -7.45 9.79 -16.41
N SER A 164 -8.27 10.17 -15.42
CA SER A 164 -9.51 10.92 -15.62
C SER A 164 -9.33 12.24 -16.35
N ARG A 165 -8.19 12.92 -16.11
CA ARG A 165 -7.87 14.24 -16.67
C ARG A 165 -7.14 14.16 -18.00
N PHE A 166 -7.27 13.04 -18.73
CA PHE A 166 -6.70 12.91 -20.08
C PHE A 166 -7.09 14.06 -21.03
N PRO A 167 -8.34 14.59 -21.07
CA PRO A 167 -8.67 15.70 -21.95
C PRO A 167 -7.83 16.96 -21.69
N LEU A 168 -7.40 17.20 -20.46
CA LEU A 168 -6.58 18.35 -20.09
C LEU A 168 -5.08 18.09 -20.22
N TYR A 169 -4.63 16.89 -19.82
CA TYR A 169 -3.22 16.60 -19.66
C TYR A 169 -2.64 15.63 -20.69
N GLY A 170 -3.46 14.90 -21.44
CA GLY A 170 -3.00 13.81 -22.30
C GLY A 170 -2.49 12.60 -21.50
N ALA A 171 -1.71 11.76 -22.15
CA ALA A 171 -1.06 10.59 -21.57
C ALA A 171 0.43 10.85 -21.29
N VAL A 172 1.08 9.91 -20.59
CA VAL A 172 2.54 9.94 -20.36
C VAL A 172 3.34 10.10 -21.64
N ARG A 173 2.90 9.48 -22.72
CA ARG A 173 3.51 9.57 -24.07
C ARG A 173 3.73 11.01 -24.52
N ASP A 174 2.80 11.90 -24.20
CA ASP A 174 2.84 13.31 -24.62
C ASP A 174 3.79 14.15 -23.75
N ARG A 175 4.33 13.56 -22.70
CA ARG A 175 5.22 14.20 -21.73
C ARG A 175 6.68 13.81 -21.89
N ILE A 176 7.01 12.72 -22.59
CA ILE A 176 8.40 12.26 -22.69
C ILE A 176 9.17 13.16 -23.65
N VAL A 177 10.31 13.67 -23.19
CA VAL A 177 11.25 14.49 -23.99
C VAL A 177 12.43 13.66 -24.46
N SER A 178 13.09 12.94 -23.54
CA SER A 178 14.17 12.00 -23.80
C SER A 178 14.19 10.93 -22.73
N ALA A 179 14.84 9.80 -23.01
CA ALA A 179 15.03 8.74 -22.03
C ALA A 179 16.39 8.07 -22.23
N GLU A 180 17.14 7.92 -21.16
CA GLU A 180 18.26 6.98 -21.11
C GLU A 180 17.69 5.58 -20.93
N VAL A 181 18.12 4.67 -21.78
CA VAL A 181 17.64 3.29 -21.81
C VAL A 181 18.78 2.31 -21.96
N VAL A 182 18.53 1.09 -21.54
CA VAL A 182 19.39 -0.06 -21.84
C VAL A 182 18.66 -0.99 -22.79
N LEU A 183 19.27 -1.32 -23.92
CA LEU A 183 18.76 -2.24 -24.91
C LEU A 183 18.99 -3.70 -24.50
N SER A 184 18.41 -4.65 -25.24
CA SER A 184 18.46 -6.08 -24.91
C SER A 184 19.88 -6.68 -24.89
N ASP A 185 20.84 -6.06 -25.58
CA ASP A 185 22.26 -6.45 -25.64
C ASP A 185 23.12 -5.81 -24.52
N GLY A 186 22.53 -5.04 -23.60
CA GLY A 186 23.23 -4.29 -22.54
C GLY A 186 23.71 -2.91 -22.97
N THR A 187 23.49 -2.50 -24.23
CA THR A 187 23.91 -1.18 -24.71
C THR A 187 23.09 -0.07 -24.06
N VAL A 188 23.79 0.87 -23.42
CA VAL A 188 23.19 2.11 -22.88
C VAL A 188 23.11 3.15 -24.00
N THR A 189 21.95 3.78 -24.18
CA THR A 189 21.74 4.82 -25.19
C THR A 189 20.71 5.83 -24.74
N GLU A 190 20.86 7.11 -25.13
CA GLU A 190 19.82 8.12 -24.92
C GLU A 190 18.87 8.18 -26.12
N LEU A 191 17.62 7.81 -25.97
CA LEU A 191 16.58 8.05 -26.95
C LEU A 191 16.09 9.50 -26.86
N ARG A 192 16.13 10.21 -28.02
CA ARG A 192 15.61 11.57 -28.18
C ARG A 192 15.10 11.72 -29.63
N PRO A 193 14.28 12.74 -29.92
CA PRO A 193 13.88 13.02 -31.29
C PRO A 193 15.11 13.14 -32.19
N THR A 194 15.14 12.33 -33.28
CA THR A 194 16.33 12.16 -34.12
C THR A 194 15.96 12.42 -35.56
N ALA A 195 16.66 13.34 -36.21
CA ALA A 195 16.50 13.66 -37.60
C ALA A 195 17.11 12.56 -38.48
N VAL A 196 16.38 12.11 -39.51
CA VAL A 196 16.84 11.22 -40.54
C VAL A 196 16.96 12.04 -41.82
N THR A 197 18.19 12.52 -42.12
CA THR A 197 18.55 13.10 -43.37
C THR A 197 18.91 11.99 -44.37
N ASN A 198 18.69 12.21 -45.69
CA ASN A 198 18.91 11.25 -46.72
C ASN A 198 20.10 10.32 -46.45
N TRP A 199 19.84 9.09 -46.11
CA TRP A 199 20.61 7.82 -46.08
C TRP A 199 22.16 7.93 -46.09
N GLY A 200 22.76 9.01 -45.61
CA GLY A 200 24.21 9.22 -45.51
C GLY A 200 24.86 8.38 -44.40
N ASN A 201 26.11 8.01 -44.59
CA ASN A 201 26.94 7.19 -43.73
C ASN A 201 27.01 7.73 -42.28
N ALA A 202 27.02 6.81 -41.33
CA ALA A 202 27.22 7.09 -39.89
C ALA A 202 28.67 7.48 -39.57
N GLU A 203 29.48 7.84 -40.54
CA GLU A 203 30.88 8.22 -40.36
C GLU A 203 30.98 9.51 -39.55
N GLY A 204 31.76 9.47 -38.47
CA GLY A 204 31.98 10.59 -37.55
C GLY A 204 31.00 10.73 -36.37
N LEU A 205 30.03 9.83 -36.24
CA LEU A 205 29.12 9.82 -35.07
C LEU A 205 29.74 9.06 -33.88
N THR A 206 29.40 9.47 -32.68
CA THR A 206 29.64 8.64 -31.48
C THR A 206 28.88 7.33 -31.57
N ALA A 207 29.32 6.28 -30.87
CA ALA A 207 28.63 4.97 -30.88
C ALA A 207 27.16 5.10 -30.48
N ASP A 208 26.82 5.94 -29.47
CA ASP A 208 25.45 6.24 -29.04
C ASP A 208 24.64 6.92 -30.17
N ALA A 209 25.19 7.94 -30.84
CA ALA A 209 24.51 8.63 -31.92
C ALA A 209 24.31 7.71 -33.14
N ALA A 210 25.25 6.84 -33.44
CA ALA A 210 25.16 5.85 -34.53
C ALA A 210 24.06 4.81 -34.22
N ARG A 211 23.98 4.32 -32.98
CA ARG A 211 22.94 3.38 -32.55
C ARG A 211 21.56 4.01 -32.66
N ARG A 212 21.39 5.21 -32.13
CA ARG A 212 20.14 5.98 -32.23
C ARG A 212 19.72 6.24 -33.68
N ALA A 213 20.66 6.66 -34.52
CA ALA A 213 20.41 6.85 -35.96
C ALA A 213 19.96 5.56 -36.64
N THR A 214 20.53 4.41 -36.30
CA THR A 214 20.13 3.10 -36.80
C THR A 214 18.69 2.76 -36.41
N LEU A 215 18.32 2.97 -35.13
CA LEU A 215 16.94 2.78 -34.66
C LEU A 215 15.98 3.72 -35.40
N ALA A 216 16.30 4.99 -35.52
CA ALA A 216 15.47 5.98 -36.19
C ALA A 216 15.23 5.62 -37.69
N ARG A 217 16.27 5.21 -38.40
CA ARG A 217 16.16 4.74 -39.81
C ARG A 217 15.28 3.47 -39.90
N GLY A 218 15.48 2.52 -38.98
CA GLY A 218 14.65 1.33 -38.92
C GLY A 218 13.18 1.65 -38.73
N ILE A 219 12.86 2.56 -37.77
CA ILE A 219 11.47 3.02 -37.56
C ILE A 219 10.89 3.74 -38.76
N ALA A 220 11.68 4.59 -39.44
CA ALA A 220 11.24 5.24 -40.70
C ALA A 220 10.94 4.21 -41.79
N ALA A 221 11.77 3.16 -41.93
CA ALA A 221 11.53 2.08 -42.89
C ALA A 221 10.27 1.27 -42.55
N VAL A 222 10.07 0.90 -41.28
CA VAL A 222 8.84 0.19 -40.82
C VAL A 222 7.59 1.04 -41.08
N HIS A 223 7.65 2.34 -40.76
CA HIS A 223 6.55 3.27 -41.04
C HIS A 223 6.26 3.37 -42.56
N GLY A 224 7.31 3.49 -43.40
CA GLY A 224 7.17 3.54 -44.85
C GLY A 224 6.54 2.26 -45.41
N ALA A 225 6.95 1.10 -44.91
CA ALA A 225 6.40 -0.19 -45.34
C ALA A 225 4.95 -0.42 -44.87
N ALA A 226 4.54 0.24 -43.77
CA ALA A 226 3.20 0.09 -43.18
C ALA A 226 2.25 1.24 -43.54
N GLN A 227 2.60 2.14 -44.49
CA GLN A 227 1.81 3.34 -44.80
C GLN A 227 0.36 3.06 -45.18
N ASP A 228 0.11 2.07 -46.01
CA ASP A 228 -1.26 1.72 -46.44
C ASP A 228 -2.11 1.23 -45.25
N GLU A 229 -1.50 0.46 -44.36
CA GLU A 229 -2.15 -0.05 -43.18
C GLU A 229 -2.43 1.07 -42.16
N LEU A 230 -1.45 1.92 -41.92
CA LEU A 230 -1.57 3.10 -41.05
C LEU A 230 -2.61 4.10 -41.59
N ALA A 231 -2.65 4.33 -42.91
CA ALA A 231 -3.63 5.17 -43.55
C ALA A 231 -5.04 4.57 -43.46
N SER A 232 -5.19 3.27 -43.63
CA SER A 232 -6.45 2.54 -43.43
C SER A 232 -6.97 2.69 -42.00
N TRP A 233 -6.10 2.62 -41.00
CA TRP A 233 -6.50 2.86 -39.59
C TRP A 233 -6.91 4.29 -39.37
N ALA A 234 -6.16 5.26 -39.85
CA ALA A 234 -6.49 6.66 -39.70
C ALA A 234 -7.82 7.00 -40.41
N ALA A 235 -8.05 6.47 -41.63
CA ALA A 235 -9.25 6.69 -42.40
C ALA A 235 -10.51 6.05 -41.78
N SER A 236 -10.37 4.93 -41.05
CA SER A 236 -11.49 4.29 -40.36
C SER A 236 -11.94 5.04 -39.13
N GLY A 237 -11.21 6.08 -38.68
CA GLY A 237 -11.48 6.77 -37.43
C GLY A 237 -11.23 5.91 -36.17
N ARG A 238 -10.64 4.73 -36.34
CA ARG A 238 -10.35 3.82 -35.23
C ARG A 238 -9.31 4.41 -34.29
N LEU A 239 -9.60 4.30 -33.03
CA LEU A 239 -8.65 4.65 -31.97
C LEU A 239 -7.52 3.61 -31.94
N VAL A 240 -6.28 4.09 -31.88
CA VAL A 240 -5.09 3.24 -31.78
C VAL A 240 -4.46 3.45 -30.43
N HIS A 241 -4.67 2.55 -29.49
CA HIS A 241 -4.10 2.64 -28.14
C HIS A 241 -3.19 1.48 -27.80
N GLY A 242 -3.48 0.26 -28.21
CA GLY A 242 -2.69 -0.92 -27.93
C GLY A 242 -1.43 -1.04 -28.80
N GLY A 243 -0.39 -1.67 -28.28
CA GLY A 243 0.86 -1.96 -28.98
C GLY A 243 1.84 -0.79 -29.06
N TYR A 244 2.82 -0.91 -29.97
CA TYR A 244 3.80 0.16 -30.23
C TYR A 244 3.22 1.15 -31.24
N ARG A 245 2.87 2.29 -30.75
CA ARG A 245 2.17 3.31 -31.54
C ARG A 245 3.14 4.14 -32.39
N LEU A 246 2.92 4.20 -33.73
CA LEU A 246 3.69 5.02 -34.66
C LEU A 246 3.11 6.43 -34.88
N ASP A 247 1.85 6.69 -34.47
CA ASP A 247 1.26 8.02 -34.60
C ASP A 247 2.08 9.06 -33.85
N GLY A 248 2.47 10.15 -34.52
CA GLY A 248 3.30 11.21 -33.99
C GLY A 248 4.72 10.78 -33.58
N VAL A 249 5.16 9.58 -33.97
CA VAL A 249 6.57 9.14 -33.89
C VAL A 249 7.32 9.59 -35.12
N VAL A 250 6.73 9.39 -36.31
CA VAL A 250 7.29 9.89 -37.56
C VAL A 250 6.68 11.25 -37.85
N CYS A 251 7.48 12.30 -37.75
CA CYS A 251 7.07 13.68 -38.04
C CYS A 251 7.59 14.05 -39.43
N PRO A 252 6.70 14.28 -40.39
CA PRO A 252 7.11 14.66 -41.74
C PRO A 252 7.87 15.97 -41.74
N PRO A 253 8.70 16.23 -42.75
CA PRO A 253 9.45 17.47 -42.85
C PRO A 253 8.52 18.69 -43.00
N ILE A 254 8.84 19.77 -42.28
CA ILE A 254 8.03 21.01 -42.25
C ILE A 254 8.18 21.79 -43.56
N SER A 255 9.24 21.56 -44.34
CA SER A 255 9.51 22.20 -45.62
C SER A 255 10.28 21.25 -46.54
N ASP A 256 10.23 21.51 -47.87
CA ASP A 256 10.98 20.73 -48.84
C ASP A 256 12.49 20.74 -48.51
N GLY A 257 13.08 19.54 -48.40
CA GLY A 257 14.47 19.35 -48.05
C GLY A 257 14.77 19.29 -46.53
N ALA A 258 13.78 19.49 -45.66
CA ALA A 258 13.95 19.26 -44.23
C ALA A 258 14.00 17.75 -43.92
N ALA A 259 14.71 17.39 -42.84
CA ALA A 259 14.82 16.00 -42.42
C ALA A 259 13.49 15.52 -41.78
N THR A 260 13.14 14.25 -42.00
CA THR A 260 12.11 13.57 -41.25
C THR A 260 12.58 13.40 -39.81
N LEU A 261 11.79 13.84 -38.82
CA LEU A 261 12.11 13.70 -37.42
C LEU A 261 11.45 12.44 -36.88
N ILE A 262 12.21 11.59 -36.19
CA ILE A 262 11.72 10.37 -35.53
C ILE A 262 11.77 10.58 -34.04
N ASP A 263 10.61 10.64 -33.39
CA ASP A 263 10.45 10.78 -31.94
C ASP A 263 10.51 9.40 -31.27
N LEU A 264 11.75 8.86 -31.15
CA LEU A 264 12.00 7.54 -30.56
C LEU A 264 11.49 7.38 -29.13
N PRO A 265 11.61 8.37 -28.22
CA PRO A 265 11.11 8.27 -26.84
C PRO A 265 9.62 7.92 -26.75
N ARG A 266 8.81 8.40 -27.70
CA ARG A 266 7.37 8.12 -27.72
C ARG A 266 7.02 6.64 -27.88
N LEU A 267 7.90 5.83 -28.47
CA LEU A 267 7.71 4.38 -28.63
C LEU A 267 7.81 3.63 -27.29
N LEU A 268 8.48 4.19 -26.28
CA LEU A 268 8.59 3.57 -24.97
C LEU A 268 7.24 3.54 -24.24
N ALA A 269 6.38 4.52 -24.53
CA ALA A 269 5.05 4.60 -23.95
C ALA A 269 4.14 3.51 -24.50
N GLY A 270 3.64 2.65 -23.61
CA GLY A 270 2.82 1.49 -23.96
C GLY A 270 3.63 0.24 -24.36
N SER A 271 4.96 0.28 -24.29
CA SER A 271 5.83 -0.85 -24.66
C SER A 271 5.89 -1.98 -23.62
N SER A 272 5.31 -1.83 -22.45
CA SER A 272 5.44 -2.79 -21.33
C SER A 272 6.89 -3.17 -21.01
N GLY A 273 7.85 -2.27 -21.28
CA GLY A 273 9.29 -2.55 -21.13
C GLY A 273 9.85 -3.62 -22.06
N SER A 274 9.18 -3.92 -23.17
CA SER A 274 9.60 -4.94 -24.14
C SER A 274 10.51 -4.42 -25.25
N LEU A 275 10.73 -3.11 -25.34
CA LEU A 275 11.66 -2.49 -26.29
C LEU A 275 13.01 -2.17 -25.65
N ALA A 276 12.98 -1.60 -24.45
CA ALA A 276 14.17 -1.21 -23.71
C ALA A 276 13.82 -1.04 -22.21
N VAL A 277 14.84 -1.07 -21.36
CA VAL A 277 14.71 -0.77 -19.92
C VAL A 277 15.06 0.70 -19.70
N VAL A 278 14.11 1.49 -19.21
CA VAL A 278 14.31 2.91 -18.89
C VAL A 278 15.11 3.04 -17.59
N THR A 279 16.18 3.79 -17.57
CA THR A 279 17.02 4.10 -16.41
C THR A 279 16.85 5.54 -15.92
N THR A 280 16.68 6.49 -16.85
CA THR A 280 16.23 7.85 -16.56
C THR A 280 15.28 8.35 -17.65
N VAL A 281 14.42 9.30 -17.30
CA VAL A 281 13.52 9.94 -18.25
C VAL A 281 13.40 11.43 -17.95
N THR A 282 13.43 12.24 -19.00
CA THR A 282 13.11 13.66 -18.94
C THR A 282 11.68 13.86 -19.40
N LEU A 283 10.86 14.42 -18.54
CA LEU A 283 9.44 14.64 -18.72
C LEU A 283 9.12 16.13 -18.81
N LYS A 284 8.18 16.51 -19.69
CA LYS A 284 7.60 17.86 -19.73
C LYS A 284 6.71 18.06 -18.52
N THR A 285 6.81 19.22 -17.91
CA THR A 285 5.92 19.71 -16.86
C THR A 285 5.10 20.88 -17.38
N ARG A 286 4.07 21.28 -16.65
CA ARG A 286 3.28 22.49 -16.95
C ARG A 286 2.94 23.23 -15.65
N PRO A 287 2.59 24.51 -15.73
CA PRO A 287 2.05 25.22 -14.56
C PRO A 287 0.84 24.49 -13.97
N THR A 288 0.71 24.52 -12.64
CA THR A 288 -0.53 24.06 -11.99
C THR A 288 -1.68 24.97 -12.38
N VAL A 289 -2.83 24.40 -12.67
CA VAL A 289 -4.05 25.17 -12.94
C VAL A 289 -4.43 25.99 -11.70
N ALA A 290 -4.86 27.24 -11.92
CA ALA A 290 -5.19 28.15 -10.84
C ALA A 290 -6.65 28.01 -10.36
N GLY A 291 -7.53 27.45 -11.21
CA GLY A 291 -8.95 27.27 -10.92
C GLY A 291 -9.46 25.89 -11.26
N ALA A 292 -10.44 25.41 -10.48
CA ALA A 292 -11.18 24.20 -10.77
C ALA A 292 -12.62 24.32 -10.22
N ALA A 293 -13.58 23.76 -10.96
CA ALA A 293 -14.96 23.63 -10.51
C ALA A 293 -15.45 22.20 -10.80
N VAL A 294 -16.02 21.54 -9.79
CA VAL A 294 -16.41 20.12 -9.86
C VAL A 294 -17.89 19.97 -9.53
N GLY A 295 -18.60 19.17 -10.33
CA GLY A 295 -19.98 18.80 -10.11
C GLY A 295 -20.21 17.29 -10.19
N LEU A 296 -21.15 16.80 -9.37
CA LEU A 296 -21.70 15.45 -9.48
C LEU A 296 -23.14 15.56 -10.00
N PHE A 297 -23.40 14.84 -11.09
CA PHE A 297 -24.72 14.79 -11.75
C PHE A 297 -25.26 13.37 -11.62
N PHE A 298 -26.48 13.20 -11.15
CA PHE A 298 -27.10 11.89 -10.93
C PHE A 298 -28.27 11.66 -11.89
N PHE A 299 -28.37 10.43 -12.40
CA PHE A 299 -29.36 10.04 -13.41
C PHE A 299 -30.10 8.76 -12.99
N ASP A 300 -31.29 8.57 -13.56
CA ASP A 300 -32.14 7.40 -13.36
C ASP A 300 -31.80 6.24 -14.32
N SER A 301 -30.87 6.43 -15.26
CA SER A 301 -30.34 5.34 -16.10
C SER A 301 -28.91 5.63 -16.59
N LEU A 302 -28.19 4.54 -16.88
CA LEU A 302 -26.83 4.57 -17.39
C LEU A 302 -26.76 5.19 -18.79
N GLU A 303 -27.74 4.90 -19.65
CA GLU A 303 -27.82 5.39 -21.03
C GLU A 303 -28.03 6.91 -21.06
N ARG A 304 -28.85 7.44 -20.16
CA ARG A 304 -29.06 8.88 -20.03
C ARG A 304 -27.81 9.60 -19.54
N ALA A 305 -27.12 9.01 -18.59
CA ALA A 305 -25.82 9.54 -18.13
C ALA A 305 -24.78 9.56 -19.26
N ALA A 306 -24.71 8.50 -20.07
CA ALA A 306 -23.82 8.46 -21.22
C ALA A 306 -24.18 9.51 -22.29
N ALA A 307 -25.45 9.64 -22.58
CA ALA A 307 -25.91 10.68 -23.51
C ALA A 307 -25.65 12.10 -22.98
N ALA A 308 -25.79 12.30 -21.67
CA ALA A 308 -25.44 13.56 -21.01
C ALA A 308 -23.93 13.86 -21.11
N ALA A 309 -23.08 12.86 -20.91
CA ALA A 309 -21.62 13.02 -21.07
C ALA A 309 -21.25 13.51 -22.47
N LEU A 310 -21.87 12.99 -23.53
CA LEU A 310 -21.67 13.47 -24.90
C LEU A 310 -22.08 14.93 -25.09
N ARG A 311 -23.16 15.36 -24.46
CA ARG A 311 -23.65 16.75 -24.55
C ARG A 311 -22.77 17.73 -23.77
N LEU A 312 -22.01 17.25 -22.80
CA LEU A 312 -21.03 18.03 -22.03
C LEU A 312 -19.70 18.22 -22.75
N GLN A 313 -19.34 17.36 -23.72
CA GLN A 313 -18.06 17.44 -24.44
C GLN A 313 -17.78 18.81 -25.10
N PRO A 314 -18.75 19.51 -25.72
CA PRO A 314 -18.50 20.84 -26.30
C PRO A 314 -18.07 21.90 -25.28
N LEU A 315 -18.33 21.68 -23.97
CA LEU A 315 -17.88 22.56 -22.90
C LEU A 315 -16.42 22.27 -22.50
N VAL A 316 -15.79 21.28 -23.11
CA VAL A 316 -14.39 20.89 -22.89
C VAL A 316 -14.05 20.62 -21.41
N PRO A 317 -14.75 19.69 -20.74
CA PRO A 317 -14.42 19.38 -19.36
C PRO A 317 -13.01 18.78 -19.24
N ALA A 318 -12.31 19.12 -18.16
CA ALA A 318 -11.00 18.56 -17.82
C ALA A 318 -11.09 17.07 -17.45
N ALA A 319 -12.22 16.67 -16.87
CA ALA A 319 -12.58 15.27 -16.60
C ALA A 319 -14.10 15.08 -16.70
N CYS A 320 -14.51 13.89 -17.16
CA CYS A 320 -15.91 13.46 -17.15
C CYS A 320 -15.95 11.95 -16.92
N ASP A 321 -16.18 11.56 -15.65
CA ASP A 321 -16.19 10.15 -15.22
C ASP A 321 -17.61 9.66 -15.00
N LEU A 322 -17.93 8.48 -15.54
CA LEU A 322 -19.23 7.83 -15.46
C LEU A 322 -19.21 6.68 -14.45
N PHE A 323 -20.20 6.63 -13.59
CA PHE A 323 -20.41 5.59 -12.57
C PHE A 323 -21.73 4.85 -12.81
N ASP A 324 -21.71 3.52 -12.77
CA ASP A 324 -22.93 2.72 -12.84
C ASP A 324 -23.63 2.59 -11.47
N LYS A 325 -24.82 1.99 -11.46
CA LYS A 325 -25.61 1.73 -10.26
C LYS A 325 -24.87 0.96 -9.18
N ARG A 326 -24.05 -0.05 -9.57
CA ARG A 326 -23.31 -0.88 -8.63
C ARG A 326 -22.20 -0.11 -7.94
N HIS A 327 -21.52 0.74 -8.70
CA HIS A 327 -20.56 1.67 -8.17
C HIS A 327 -21.17 2.58 -7.11
N LEU A 328 -22.29 3.21 -7.43
CA LEU A 328 -22.99 4.10 -6.50
C LEU A 328 -23.48 3.35 -5.25
N ALA A 329 -24.02 2.14 -5.41
CA ALA A 329 -24.48 1.30 -4.31
C ALA A 329 -23.35 0.91 -3.35
N LEU A 330 -22.21 0.46 -3.89
CA LEU A 330 -21.03 0.12 -3.09
C LEU A 330 -20.47 1.35 -2.35
N SER A 331 -20.47 2.51 -3.01
CA SER A 331 -20.02 3.76 -2.38
C SER A 331 -20.92 4.17 -1.22
N ARG A 332 -22.23 4.08 -1.37
CA ARG A 332 -23.21 4.33 -0.29
C ARG A 332 -22.95 3.41 0.92
N SER A 333 -22.73 2.12 0.66
CA SER A 333 -22.46 1.13 1.72
C SER A 333 -21.12 1.34 2.44
N ALA A 334 -20.14 1.97 1.76
CA ALA A 334 -18.80 2.16 2.31
C ALA A 334 -18.69 3.32 3.29
N SER A 335 -19.57 4.33 3.22
CA SER A 335 -19.44 5.54 4.03
C SER A 335 -20.79 6.24 4.25
N PRO A 336 -21.14 6.61 5.50
CA PRO A 336 -22.30 7.44 5.81
C PRO A 336 -22.28 8.79 5.08
N THR A 337 -21.11 9.28 4.70
CA THR A 337 -20.97 10.52 3.92
C THR A 337 -21.44 10.31 2.50
N PHE A 338 -21.06 9.21 1.85
CA PHE A 338 -21.53 8.87 0.51
C PHE A 338 -23.02 8.46 0.51
N GLU A 339 -23.49 7.84 1.58
CA GLU A 339 -24.92 7.53 1.73
C GLU A 339 -25.78 8.81 1.67
N ARG A 340 -25.34 9.90 2.29
CA ARG A 340 -26.01 11.21 2.23
C ARG A 340 -25.79 11.96 0.92
N LEU A 341 -24.62 11.78 0.30
CA LEU A 341 -24.24 12.48 -0.92
C LEU A 341 -24.98 11.94 -2.15
N ILE A 342 -25.15 10.62 -2.25
CA ILE A 342 -25.66 9.92 -3.44
C ILE A 342 -27.16 9.69 -3.27
N PRO A 343 -28.04 10.26 -4.14
CA PRO A 343 -29.47 10.02 -4.07
C PRO A 343 -29.84 8.54 -4.17
N ALA A 344 -30.82 8.10 -3.40
CA ALA A 344 -31.22 6.69 -3.34
C ALA A 344 -31.72 6.16 -4.69
N LEU A 345 -32.34 7.00 -5.51
CA LEU A 345 -32.89 6.66 -6.83
C LEU A 345 -31.87 6.76 -7.97
N ALA A 346 -30.63 7.17 -7.68
CA ALA A 346 -29.61 7.29 -8.70
C ALA A 346 -29.15 5.91 -9.20
N GLU A 347 -29.27 5.69 -10.51
CA GLU A 347 -28.78 4.50 -11.21
C GLU A 347 -27.46 4.74 -11.94
N ALA A 348 -27.11 6.00 -12.20
CA ALA A 348 -25.84 6.41 -12.75
C ALA A 348 -25.43 7.80 -12.24
N GLY A 349 -24.15 8.10 -12.32
CA GLY A 349 -23.60 9.41 -11.96
C GLY A 349 -22.49 9.84 -12.91
N LEU A 350 -22.34 11.15 -13.08
CA LEU A 350 -21.19 11.77 -13.75
C LEU A 350 -20.46 12.69 -12.76
N LEU A 351 -19.14 12.53 -12.66
CA LEU A 351 -18.25 13.53 -12.09
C LEU A 351 -17.71 14.36 -13.23
N VAL A 352 -17.94 15.67 -13.20
CA VAL A 352 -17.48 16.60 -14.23
C VAL A 352 -16.60 17.66 -13.59
N GLU A 353 -15.39 17.84 -14.12
CA GLU A 353 -14.45 18.87 -13.68
C GLU A 353 -14.16 19.82 -14.84
N PHE A 354 -14.20 21.12 -14.55
CA PHE A 354 -13.64 22.17 -15.38
C PHE A 354 -12.41 22.73 -14.66
N ALA A 355 -11.29 22.84 -15.35
CA ALA A 355 -10.05 23.30 -14.76
C ALA A 355 -9.27 24.17 -15.75
N GLY A 356 -8.68 25.26 -15.25
CA GLY A 356 -7.97 26.25 -16.08
C GLY A 356 -7.27 27.32 -15.24
N ASP A 357 -6.92 28.42 -15.91
CA ASP A 357 -6.16 29.50 -15.31
C ASP A 357 -7.03 30.54 -14.56
N ASP A 358 -8.36 30.44 -14.68
CA ASP A 358 -9.34 31.34 -14.07
C ASP A 358 -10.42 30.57 -13.32
N GLN A 359 -10.49 30.74 -12.00
CA GLN A 359 -11.50 30.11 -11.14
C GLN A 359 -12.93 30.52 -11.52
N ALA A 360 -13.14 31.79 -11.84
CA ALA A 360 -14.48 32.29 -12.23
C ALA A 360 -14.91 31.70 -13.60
N GLY A 361 -13.95 31.50 -14.52
CA GLY A 361 -14.21 30.84 -15.81
C GLY A 361 -14.64 29.40 -15.62
N CYS A 362 -13.92 28.63 -14.78
CA CYS A 362 -14.29 27.26 -14.45
C CYS A 362 -15.68 27.17 -13.80
N GLN A 363 -16.01 28.14 -12.93
CA GLN A 363 -17.34 28.19 -12.30
C GLN A 363 -18.44 28.46 -13.31
N ARG A 364 -18.25 29.41 -14.27
CA ARG A 364 -19.20 29.66 -15.37
C ARG A 364 -19.41 28.41 -16.24
N GLN A 365 -18.35 27.69 -16.60
CA GLN A 365 -18.47 26.44 -17.37
C GLN A 365 -19.29 25.37 -16.60
N LEU A 366 -19.12 25.29 -15.28
CA LEU A 366 -19.93 24.38 -14.46
C LEU A 366 -21.39 24.86 -14.42
N ASP A 367 -21.65 26.17 -14.36
CA ASP A 367 -22.99 26.74 -14.41
C ASP A 367 -23.68 26.41 -15.75
N ASP A 368 -22.95 26.57 -16.87
CA ASP A 368 -23.43 26.22 -18.21
C ASP A 368 -23.75 24.71 -18.31
N ALA A 369 -22.91 23.86 -17.72
CA ALA A 369 -23.16 22.44 -17.66
C ALA A 369 -24.42 22.09 -16.86
N VAL A 370 -24.62 22.71 -15.71
CA VAL A 370 -25.84 22.54 -14.89
C VAL A 370 -27.07 23.00 -15.63
N GLU A 371 -27.03 24.15 -16.28
CA GLU A 371 -28.15 24.67 -17.04
C GLU A 371 -28.47 23.80 -18.27
N LEU A 372 -27.43 23.30 -18.96
CA LEU A 372 -27.58 22.33 -20.05
C LEU A 372 -28.32 21.07 -19.59
N MET A 373 -27.98 20.55 -18.42
CA MET A 373 -28.63 19.36 -17.86
C MET A 373 -30.07 19.64 -17.42
N ARG A 374 -30.36 20.80 -16.89
CA ARG A 374 -31.73 21.20 -16.53
C ARG A 374 -32.68 21.36 -17.75
N ARG A 375 -32.14 21.89 -18.84
CA ARG A 375 -32.94 22.10 -20.08
C ARG A 375 -33.08 20.83 -20.92
N SER A 376 -32.25 19.83 -20.68
CA SER A 376 -32.19 18.61 -21.48
C SER A 376 -33.20 17.56 -20.98
N ARG A 377 -33.61 16.65 -21.88
CA ARG A 377 -34.51 15.53 -21.58
C ARG A 377 -33.77 14.34 -20.92
N PHE A 378 -32.59 14.56 -20.28
CA PHE A 378 -31.80 13.49 -19.70
C PHE A 378 -32.26 13.07 -18.32
N HIS A 379 -33.28 13.65 -17.74
CA HIS A 379 -33.78 13.35 -16.40
C HIS A 379 -32.65 13.29 -15.36
N CYS A 380 -31.86 14.37 -15.31
CA CYS A 380 -30.91 14.55 -14.23
C CYS A 380 -31.72 14.71 -12.92
N ILE A 381 -31.53 13.75 -12.00
CA ILE A 381 -32.29 13.66 -10.75
C ILE A 381 -31.80 14.73 -9.77
N ASP A 382 -30.49 14.92 -9.68
CA ASP A 382 -29.87 15.82 -8.73
C ASP A 382 -28.47 16.26 -9.23
N VAL A 383 -28.04 17.42 -8.79
CA VAL A 383 -26.72 17.98 -9.06
C VAL A 383 -26.11 18.50 -7.77
N ARG A 384 -24.93 18.00 -7.44
CA ARG A 384 -24.13 18.49 -6.33
C ARG A 384 -22.95 19.28 -6.86
N ARG A 385 -22.70 20.45 -6.31
CA ARG A 385 -21.55 21.31 -6.63
C ARG A 385 -20.55 21.27 -5.49
N ALA A 386 -19.28 21.25 -5.80
CA ALA A 386 -18.24 21.44 -4.81
C ALA A 386 -18.10 22.95 -4.53
N GLU A 387 -18.40 23.37 -3.32
CA GLU A 387 -18.33 24.78 -2.90
C GLU A 387 -16.98 25.12 -2.27
N VAL A 388 -16.35 24.15 -1.63
CA VAL A 388 -15.06 24.29 -0.96
C VAL A 388 -14.10 23.17 -1.38
N ALA A 389 -12.80 23.35 -1.13
CA ALA A 389 -11.77 22.36 -1.48
C ALA A 389 -12.02 20.98 -0.85
N ALA A 390 -12.68 20.92 0.30
CA ALA A 390 -13.06 19.65 0.95
C ALA A 390 -14.10 18.88 0.14
N ASP A 391 -15.05 19.58 -0.52
CA ASP A 391 -16.06 18.96 -1.38
C ASP A 391 -15.41 18.44 -2.67
N VAL A 392 -14.47 19.19 -3.24
CA VAL A 392 -13.69 18.72 -4.41
C VAL A 392 -13.00 17.42 -4.10
N GLU A 393 -12.32 17.34 -2.96
CA GLU A 393 -11.64 16.11 -2.52
C GLU A 393 -12.63 14.97 -2.27
N LEU A 394 -13.78 15.26 -1.65
CA LEU A 394 -14.84 14.28 -1.41
C LEU A 394 -15.40 13.72 -2.71
N PHE A 395 -15.67 14.58 -3.71
CA PHE A 395 -16.22 14.16 -5.00
C PHE A 395 -15.19 13.29 -5.76
N TRP A 396 -13.93 13.68 -5.76
CA TRP A 396 -12.87 12.86 -6.33
C TRP A 396 -12.64 11.55 -5.56
N GLN A 397 -12.89 11.52 -4.25
CA GLN A 397 -12.87 10.28 -3.50
C GLN A 397 -13.90 9.28 -4.02
N LEU A 398 -15.07 9.71 -4.48
CA LEU A 398 -16.06 8.84 -5.10
C LEU A 398 -15.47 8.09 -6.30
N SER A 399 -14.71 8.75 -7.16
CA SER A 399 -14.00 8.10 -8.28
C SER A 399 -12.86 7.19 -7.81
N ARG A 400 -12.05 7.63 -6.86
CA ARG A 400 -10.84 6.93 -6.40
C ARG A 400 -11.12 5.82 -5.39
N THR A 401 -12.12 5.99 -4.53
CA THR A 401 -12.45 5.05 -3.44
C THR A 401 -13.11 3.78 -3.96
N VAL A 402 -13.73 3.83 -5.11
CA VAL A 402 -14.37 2.64 -5.69
C VAL A 402 -13.36 1.54 -5.98
N VAL A 403 -12.17 1.88 -6.42
CA VAL A 403 -11.12 0.87 -6.56
C VAL A 403 -10.86 0.17 -5.22
N SER A 404 -10.79 0.92 -4.12
CA SER A 404 -10.58 0.34 -2.79
C SER A 404 -11.82 -0.40 -2.26
N THR A 405 -13.03 0.12 -2.50
CA THR A 405 -14.27 -0.54 -2.08
C THR A 405 -14.49 -1.86 -2.83
N LEU A 406 -14.20 -1.89 -4.14
CA LEU A 406 -14.23 -3.13 -4.92
C LEU A 406 -13.26 -4.18 -4.38
N HIS A 407 -12.09 -3.75 -3.91
CA HIS A 407 -11.14 -4.64 -3.29
C HIS A 407 -11.62 -5.19 -1.95
N GLY A 408 -12.50 -4.47 -1.26
CA GLY A 408 -13.10 -4.88 0.02
C GLY A 408 -14.24 -5.88 -0.10
N VAL A 409 -14.74 -6.17 -1.31
CA VAL A 409 -15.78 -7.19 -1.51
C VAL A 409 -15.25 -8.56 -1.14
N ARG A 410 -15.81 -9.13 -0.07
CA ARG A 410 -15.47 -10.46 0.44
C ARG A 410 -16.40 -11.52 -0.15
N GLY A 411 -15.94 -12.76 -0.16
CA GLY A 411 -16.68 -13.92 -0.66
C GLY A 411 -16.00 -14.57 -1.87
N THR A 412 -16.59 -15.66 -2.34
CA THR A 412 -16.05 -16.41 -3.49
C THR A 412 -16.27 -15.66 -4.80
N VAL A 413 -17.46 -15.05 -4.96
CA VAL A 413 -17.79 -14.20 -6.11
C VAL A 413 -17.37 -12.77 -5.82
N ARG A 414 -16.42 -12.27 -6.59
CA ARG A 414 -15.83 -10.93 -6.41
C ARG A 414 -15.54 -10.27 -7.76
N PRO A 415 -15.36 -8.92 -7.80
CA PRO A 415 -14.96 -8.25 -9.02
C PRO A 415 -13.57 -8.73 -9.47
N VAL A 416 -13.45 -9.22 -10.70
CA VAL A 416 -12.20 -9.71 -11.27
C VAL A 416 -11.68 -8.77 -12.34
N GLN A 417 -10.35 -8.60 -12.36
CA GLN A 417 -9.63 -7.70 -13.26
C GLN A 417 -9.14 -8.49 -14.47
N PHE A 418 -10.03 -8.79 -15.41
CA PHE A 418 -9.70 -9.62 -16.57
C PHE A 418 -9.68 -8.85 -17.89
N MET A 419 -10.80 -8.20 -18.24
CA MET A 419 -10.97 -7.49 -19.50
C MET A 419 -11.53 -6.08 -19.24
N GLU A 420 -10.76 -5.26 -18.54
CA GLU A 420 -11.27 -4.04 -17.95
C GLU A 420 -10.92 -2.75 -18.71
N ASP A 421 -10.01 -2.79 -19.67
CA ASP A 421 -9.48 -1.58 -20.31
C ASP A 421 -9.75 -1.59 -21.82
N VAL A 422 -10.94 -1.08 -22.19
CA VAL A 422 -11.36 -0.91 -23.58
C VAL A 422 -11.59 0.56 -23.87
N VAL A 423 -11.39 0.97 -25.10
CA VAL A 423 -11.61 2.34 -25.56
C VAL A 423 -12.52 2.34 -26.78
N ILE A 424 -13.53 3.17 -26.75
CA ILE A 424 -14.45 3.38 -27.88
C ILE A 424 -14.49 4.86 -28.22
N PRO A 425 -14.78 5.21 -29.48
CA PRO A 425 -15.05 6.61 -29.81
C PRO A 425 -16.15 7.16 -28.90
N PRO A 426 -15.96 8.32 -28.24
CA PRO A 426 -16.94 8.82 -27.26
C PRO A 426 -18.37 8.90 -27.81
N GLY A 427 -18.54 9.23 -29.11
CA GLY A 427 -19.84 9.25 -29.76
C GLY A 427 -20.56 7.90 -29.83
N GLN A 428 -19.84 6.80 -29.68
CA GLN A 428 -20.38 5.43 -29.68
C GLN A 428 -20.71 4.91 -28.28
N LEU A 429 -20.47 5.70 -27.23
CA LEU A 429 -20.67 5.24 -25.85
C LEU A 429 -22.09 4.74 -25.57
N PRO A 430 -23.20 5.42 -25.97
CA PRO A 430 -24.53 4.89 -25.76
C PRO A 430 -24.78 3.56 -26.51
N ALA A 431 -24.39 3.46 -27.78
CA ALA A 431 -24.52 2.24 -28.55
C ALA A 431 -23.72 1.06 -27.96
N PHE A 432 -22.54 1.35 -27.43
CA PHE A 432 -21.73 0.34 -26.73
C PHE A 432 -22.45 -0.16 -25.47
N LEU A 433 -23.06 0.72 -24.67
CA LEU A 433 -23.72 0.33 -23.42
C LEU A 433 -24.91 -0.61 -23.66
N GLU A 434 -25.67 -0.42 -24.73
CA GLU A 434 -26.74 -1.34 -25.13
C GLU A 434 -26.16 -2.72 -25.43
N ARG A 435 -25.14 -2.80 -26.30
CA ARG A 435 -24.47 -4.03 -26.70
C ARG A 435 -23.76 -4.72 -25.52
N TYR A 436 -23.14 -3.95 -24.63
CA TYR A 436 -22.52 -4.41 -23.40
C TYR A 436 -23.51 -5.13 -22.50
N GLN A 437 -24.71 -4.58 -22.31
CA GLN A 437 -25.75 -5.22 -21.53
C GLN A 437 -26.20 -6.55 -22.15
N ASP A 438 -26.31 -6.62 -23.49
CA ASP A 438 -26.68 -7.83 -24.20
C ASP A 438 -25.58 -8.92 -24.11
N VAL A 439 -24.30 -8.52 -24.15
CA VAL A 439 -23.17 -9.43 -23.88
C VAL A 439 -23.27 -9.98 -22.46
N LEU A 440 -23.48 -9.14 -21.45
CA LEU A 440 -23.63 -9.59 -20.06
C LEU A 440 -24.79 -10.58 -19.88
N LYS A 441 -25.94 -10.31 -20.52
CA LYS A 441 -27.11 -11.21 -20.49
C LYS A 441 -26.81 -12.57 -21.10
N ARG A 442 -26.17 -12.59 -22.30
CA ARG A 442 -25.77 -13.84 -22.99
C ARG A 442 -24.87 -14.73 -22.11
N HIS A 443 -23.95 -14.14 -21.38
CA HIS A 443 -23.03 -14.87 -20.50
C HIS A 443 -23.55 -15.03 -19.05
N SER A 444 -24.81 -14.65 -18.77
CA SER A 444 -25.36 -14.63 -17.41
C SER A 444 -24.41 -13.97 -16.42
N ALA A 445 -23.75 -12.91 -16.85
CA ALA A 445 -22.71 -12.21 -16.11
C ALA A 445 -23.24 -10.92 -15.48
N THR A 446 -22.66 -10.57 -14.36
CA THR A 446 -22.82 -9.28 -13.71
C THR A 446 -21.48 -8.59 -13.70
N ALA A 447 -21.43 -7.32 -14.06
CA ALA A 447 -20.18 -6.54 -14.01
C ALA A 447 -20.44 -5.14 -13.44
N LEU A 448 -19.39 -4.54 -12.91
CA LEU A 448 -19.34 -3.12 -12.60
C LEU A 448 -18.72 -2.39 -13.77
N LEU A 449 -19.28 -1.24 -14.12
CA LEU A 449 -18.76 -0.34 -15.14
C LEU A 449 -18.35 0.99 -14.51
N TYR A 450 -17.12 1.39 -14.80
CA TYR A 450 -16.61 2.73 -14.61
C TYR A 450 -16.02 3.21 -15.92
N ALA A 451 -16.21 4.47 -16.28
CA ALA A 451 -15.69 4.99 -17.53
C ALA A 451 -15.21 6.44 -17.42
N HIS A 452 -14.09 6.74 -18.11
CA HIS A 452 -13.72 8.10 -18.45
C HIS A 452 -14.49 8.51 -19.70
N ALA A 453 -15.74 8.90 -19.52
CA ALA A 453 -16.67 9.17 -20.63
C ALA A 453 -16.23 10.34 -21.52
N GLY A 454 -15.39 11.25 -21.00
CA GLY A 454 -14.82 12.36 -21.73
C GLY A 454 -13.95 11.95 -22.92
N HIS A 455 -13.33 10.76 -22.88
CA HIS A 455 -12.48 10.23 -23.95
C HIS A 455 -12.75 8.77 -24.32
N GLY A 456 -13.85 8.20 -23.81
CA GLY A 456 -14.34 6.91 -24.26
C GLY A 456 -13.63 5.69 -23.69
N GLN A 457 -12.88 5.83 -22.59
CA GLN A 457 -12.19 4.71 -21.96
C GLN A 457 -13.08 4.08 -20.89
N LEU A 458 -13.19 2.76 -20.90
CA LEU A 458 -14.08 2.02 -20.02
C LEU A 458 -13.35 0.94 -19.25
N HIS A 459 -13.76 0.75 -18.01
CA HIS A 459 -13.27 -0.27 -17.09
C HIS A 459 -14.41 -1.19 -16.70
N VAL A 460 -14.39 -2.42 -17.25
CA VAL A 460 -15.43 -3.44 -17.02
C VAL A 460 -14.89 -4.51 -16.09
N ARG A 461 -15.52 -4.70 -14.93
CA ARG A 461 -15.13 -5.67 -13.92
C ARG A 461 -16.25 -6.67 -13.65
N PRO A 462 -16.22 -7.87 -14.30
CA PRO A 462 -17.20 -8.90 -14.05
C PRO A 462 -17.05 -9.46 -12.62
N PHE A 463 -18.17 -9.85 -12.02
CA PHE A 463 -18.20 -10.60 -10.77
C PHE A 463 -18.06 -12.08 -11.09
N ALA A 464 -17.08 -12.74 -10.51
CA ALA A 464 -16.76 -14.13 -10.80
C ALA A 464 -16.11 -14.81 -9.59
N ASP A 465 -16.22 -16.12 -9.52
CA ASP A 465 -15.42 -16.97 -8.64
C ASP A 465 -14.29 -17.64 -9.45
N PRO A 466 -13.07 -17.15 -9.41
CA PRO A 466 -11.95 -17.71 -10.18
C PRO A 466 -11.65 -19.17 -9.87
N ARG A 467 -12.14 -19.70 -8.72
CA ARG A 467 -11.92 -21.09 -8.29
C ARG A 467 -12.94 -22.06 -8.83
N ARG A 468 -14.06 -21.57 -9.39
CA ARG A 468 -15.10 -22.39 -9.95
C ARG A 468 -14.64 -23.03 -11.25
N SER A 469 -14.85 -24.34 -11.40
CA SER A 469 -14.58 -25.04 -12.65
C SER A 469 -15.36 -24.43 -13.82
N GLY A 470 -14.71 -24.23 -14.97
CA GLY A 470 -15.29 -23.61 -16.16
C GLY A 470 -15.42 -22.08 -16.12
N GLU A 471 -15.09 -21.45 -14.98
CA GLU A 471 -15.23 -19.99 -14.86
C GLU A 471 -14.20 -19.24 -15.72
N ARG A 472 -13.03 -19.81 -15.90
CA ARG A 472 -11.99 -19.25 -16.77
C ARG A 472 -12.48 -19.18 -18.22
N GLU A 473 -13.00 -20.31 -18.73
CA GLU A 473 -13.53 -20.41 -20.09
C GLU A 473 -14.71 -19.45 -20.29
N ARG A 474 -15.59 -19.34 -19.28
CA ARG A 474 -16.72 -18.40 -19.30
C ARG A 474 -16.24 -16.94 -19.39
N LEU A 475 -15.27 -16.56 -18.59
CA LEU A 475 -14.72 -15.20 -18.61
C LEU A 475 -13.95 -14.92 -19.90
N GLU A 476 -13.24 -15.89 -20.45
CA GLU A 476 -12.54 -15.76 -21.72
C GLU A 476 -13.54 -15.60 -22.88
N ALA A 477 -14.67 -16.32 -22.88
CA ALA A 477 -15.73 -16.15 -23.87
C ALA A 477 -16.44 -14.78 -23.73
N LEU A 478 -16.73 -14.36 -22.48
CA LEU A 478 -17.26 -13.02 -22.21
C LEU A 478 -16.33 -11.92 -22.73
N ALA A 479 -15.02 -12.06 -22.52
CA ALA A 479 -14.03 -11.12 -22.99
C ALA A 479 -13.97 -11.07 -24.53
N ALA A 480 -13.99 -12.22 -25.18
CA ALA A 480 -13.97 -12.30 -26.65
C ALA A 480 -15.19 -11.58 -27.27
N ASP A 481 -16.38 -11.83 -26.72
CA ASP A 481 -17.60 -11.17 -27.19
C ASP A 481 -17.56 -9.66 -26.96
N LEU A 482 -17.09 -9.23 -25.77
CA LEU A 482 -16.94 -7.82 -25.44
C LEU A 482 -15.96 -7.10 -26.38
N VAL A 483 -14.79 -7.72 -26.64
CA VAL A 483 -13.81 -7.17 -27.58
C VAL A 483 -14.40 -7.11 -28.99
N GLY A 484 -15.16 -8.13 -29.40
CA GLY A 484 -15.85 -8.12 -30.68
C GLY A 484 -16.80 -6.91 -30.85
N GLU A 485 -17.56 -6.56 -29.80
CA GLU A 485 -18.43 -5.38 -29.82
C GLU A 485 -17.62 -4.08 -29.84
N VAL A 486 -16.50 -4.00 -29.10
CA VAL A 486 -15.59 -2.86 -29.12
C VAL A 486 -15.05 -2.62 -30.55
N VAL A 487 -14.57 -3.68 -31.20
CA VAL A 487 -14.02 -3.59 -32.56
C VAL A 487 -15.09 -3.19 -33.60
N ARG A 488 -16.33 -3.68 -33.46
CA ARG A 488 -17.46 -3.28 -34.34
C ARG A 488 -17.83 -1.79 -34.23
N LEU A 489 -17.49 -1.16 -33.13
CA LEU A 489 -17.71 0.26 -32.88
C LEU A 489 -16.44 1.10 -33.07
N ASP A 490 -15.49 0.60 -33.87
CA ASP A 490 -14.21 1.24 -34.18
C ASP A 490 -13.36 1.55 -32.93
N GLY A 491 -13.57 0.77 -31.88
CA GLY A 491 -12.82 0.87 -30.62
C GLY A 491 -11.54 0.03 -30.63
N THR A 492 -10.82 0.07 -29.50
CA THR A 492 -9.55 -0.65 -29.27
C THR A 492 -9.46 -1.13 -27.83
N ILE A 493 -8.42 -1.91 -27.54
CA ILE A 493 -8.14 -2.45 -26.19
C ILE A 493 -6.77 -1.96 -25.71
N GLY A 494 -6.57 -1.92 -24.37
CA GLY A 494 -5.30 -1.49 -23.78
C GLY A 494 -5.09 0.03 -23.81
N GLY A 495 -6.10 0.80 -23.38
CA GLY A 495 -6.10 2.27 -23.42
C GLY A 495 -5.04 2.90 -22.52
N GLU A 496 -5.01 2.55 -21.23
CA GLU A 496 -4.05 3.12 -20.26
C GLU A 496 -3.36 2.06 -19.37
N GLN A 497 -3.77 0.80 -19.47
CA GLN A 497 -3.26 -0.27 -18.61
C GLN A 497 -2.36 -1.26 -19.33
N GLY A 498 -2.09 -1.03 -20.64
CA GLY A 498 -1.29 -1.90 -21.49
C GLY A 498 -2.01 -3.18 -21.91
N LEU A 499 -1.36 -3.99 -22.74
CA LEU A 499 -1.90 -5.27 -23.23
C LEU A 499 -1.59 -6.43 -22.27
N GLY A 500 -0.36 -6.51 -21.78
CA GLY A 500 0.10 -7.52 -20.85
C GLY A 500 -0.22 -8.96 -21.27
N LEU A 501 -0.35 -9.86 -20.29
CA LEU A 501 -0.74 -11.24 -20.54
C LEU A 501 -2.24 -11.40 -20.84
N SER A 502 -3.08 -10.50 -20.34
CA SER A 502 -4.53 -10.64 -20.46
C SER A 502 -5.07 -10.28 -21.85
N ARG A 503 -4.46 -9.33 -22.54
CA ARG A 503 -5.02 -8.72 -23.76
C ARG A 503 -4.22 -9.01 -25.02
N THR A 504 -2.95 -9.41 -24.93
CA THR A 504 -2.07 -9.64 -26.10
C THR A 504 -2.69 -10.61 -27.12
N ARG A 505 -3.36 -11.69 -26.67
CA ARG A 505 -4.02 -12.64 -27.58
C ARG A 505 -5.18 -12.00 -28.34
N PHE A 506 -6.04 -11.24 -27.65
CA PHE A 506 -7.17 -10.55 -28.30
C PHE A 506 -6.68 -9.46 -29.26
N PHE A 507 -5.59 -8.79 -28.91
CA PHE A 507 -4.94 -7.84 -29.80
C PHE A 507 -4.42 -8.52 -31.06
N ALA A 508 -3.80 -9.69 -30.94
CA ALA A 508 -3.32 -10.45 -32.07
C ALA A 508 -4.46 -10.99 -32.98
N GLU A 509 -5.57 -11.37 -32.39
CA GLU A 509 -6.75 -11.89 -33.08
C GLU A 509 -7.47 -10.80 -33.88
N HIS A 510 -7.69 -9.63 -33.26
CA HIS A 510 -8.51 -8.58 -33.87
C HIS A 510 -7.72 -7.51 -34.63
N PHE A 511 -6.39 -7.40 -34.39
CA PHE A 511 -5.54 -6.38 -34.97
C PHE A 511 -4.25 -6.99 -35.58
N PRO A 512 -4.34 -8.02 -36.46
CA PRO A 512 -3.18 -8.76 -36.98
C PRO A 512 -2.16 -7.88 -37.70
N GLY A 513 -2.62 -6.88 -38.46
CA GLY A 513 -1.76 -5.92 -39.15
C GLY A 513 -0.92 -5.10 -38.18
N GLN A 514 -1.56 -4.58 -37.08
CA GLN A 514 -0.84 -3.85 -36.04
C GLN A 514 0.21 -4.72 -35.36
N VAL A 515 -0.12 -5.99 -35.08
CA VAL A 515 0.83 -6.96 -34.49
C VAL A 515 2.02 -7.20 -35.45
N SER A 516 1.80 -7.22 -36.76
CA SER A 516 2.89 -7.34 -37.74
C SER A 516 3.85 -6.14 -37.64
N VAL A 517 3.33 -4.92 -37.61
CA VAL A 517 4.12 -3.70 -37.40
C VAL A 517 4.85 -3.74 -36.06
N CYS A 518 4.17 -4.13 -34.99
CA CYS A 518 4.79 -4.27 -33.66
C CYS A 518 5.93 -5.30 -33.68
N ARG A 519 5.80 -6.38 -34.41
CA ARG A 519 6.85 -7.41 -34.52
C ARG A 519 8.12 -6.86 -35.19
N GLU A 520 7.99 -6.06 -36.23
CA GLU A 520 9.14 -5.43 -36.91
C GLU A 520 9.80 -4.39 -35.95
N ILE A 521 9.02 -3.56 -35.26
CA ILE A 521 9.56 -2.62 -34.27
C ILE A 521 10.30 -3.39 -33.15
N LYS A 522 9.71 -4.48 -32.65
CA LYS A 522 10.33 -5.33 -31.63
C LYS A 522 11.70 -5.84 -32.05
N ARG A 523 11.81 -6.34 -33.29
CA ARG A 523 13.07 -6.86 -33.83
C ARG A 523 14.17 -5.82 -33.93
N LEU A 524 13.84 -4.54 -34.15
CA LEU A 524 14.82 -3.46 -34.18
C LEU A 524 15.46 -3.20 -32.82
N PHE A 525 14.66 -3.27 -31.74
CA PHE A 525 15.12 -2.99 -30.41
C PHE A 525 15.61 -4.23 -29.64
N ASP A 526 15.02 -5.36 -29.91
CA ASP A 526 15.28 -6.62 -29.23
C ASP A 526 15.25 -7.80 -30.23
N PRO A 527 16.32 -7.97 -31.03
CA PRO A 527 16.39 -9.00 -32.04
C PRO A 527 16.26 -10.43 -31.49
N ALA A 528 16.74 -10.66 -30.26
CA ALA A 528 16.71 -11.98 -29.61
C ALA A 528 15.38 -12.26 -28.89
N GLY A 529 14.48 -11.27 -28.75
CA GLY A 529 13.19 -11.43 -28.11
C GLY A 529 13.26 -11.66 -26.58
N LEU A 530 14.29 -11.13 -25.91
CA LEU A 530 14.55 -11.38 -24.49
C LEU A 530 13.81 -10.44 -23.55
N LEU A 531 13.48 -9.20 -23.99
CA LEU A 531 12.82 -8.20 -23.17
C LEU A 531 11.31 -8.46 -23.13
N ASN A 532 10.83 -8.84 -21.97
CA ASN A 532 9.43 -9.03 -21.64
C ASN A 532 8.62 -9.77 -22.73
N PRO A 533 9.04 -10.97 -23.16
CA PRO A 533 8.40 -11.71 -24.25
C PRO A 533 6.94 -12.06 -23.93
N GLY A 534 6.12 -12.22 -24.98
CA GLY A 534 4.70 -12.57 -24.86
C GLY A 534 3.78 -11.42 -24.47
N LYS A 535 4.28 -10.17 -24.40
CA LYS A 535 3.48 -8.95 -24.23
C LYS A 535 3.53 -8.15 -25.52
N ILE A 536 2.36 -7.68 -25.98
CA ILE A 536 2.17 -6.95 -27.26
C ILE A 536 2.36 -7.86 -28.48
N VAL A 537 3.51 -8.50 -28.58
CA VAL A 537 3.79 -9.52 -29.61
C VAL A 537 3.64 -10.88 -28.96
N PRO A 538 2.74 -11.74 -29.46
CA PRO A 538 2.57 -13.09 -28.92
C PRO A 538 3.88 -13.90 -28.97
N ALA A 539 4.14 -14.72 -27.97
CA ALA A 539 5.23 -15.69 -28.00
C ALA A 539 4.90 -16.87 -28.94
N ALA A 540 5.94 -17.51 -29.49
CA ALA A 540 5.76 -18.64 -30.39
C ALA A 540 5.12 -19.87 -29.74
N ALA A 541 5.32 -20.06 -28.44
CA ALA A 541 4.67 -21.10 -27.62
C ALA A 541 3.68 -20.45 -26.66
N GLU A 542 2.39 -20.64 -26.90
CA GLU A 542 1.34 -20.19 -25.99
C GLU A 542 1.28 -21.08 -24.74
N SER A 543 2.08 -20.79 -23.75
CA SER A 543 1.79 -21.25 -22.39
C SER A 543 0.76 -20.28 -21.77
N ARG A 544 -0.46 -20.74 -21.52
CA ARG A 544 -1.46 -19.95 -20.78
C ARG A 544 -0.98 -19.81 -19.35
N PRO A 545 -0.66 -18.59 -18.86
CA PRO A 545 -0.21 -18.44 -17.49
C PRO A 545 -1.29 -18.89 -16.49
N ALA A 546 -0.86 -19.47 -15.39
CA ALA A 546 -1.77 -19.89 -14.35
C ALA A 546 -2.47 -18.67 -13.71
N TRP A 547 -3.74 -18.83 -13.37
CA TRP A 547 -4.42 -17.86 -12.54
C TRP A 547 -3.95 -18.00 -11.10
N ARG A 548 -4.00 -16.89 -10.39
CA ARG A 548 -3.69 -16.82 -8.98
C ARG A 548 -4.77 -17.56 -8.17
N GLN A 549 -4.50 -18.81 -7.85
CA GLN A 549 -5.36 -19.66 -7.05
C GLN A 549 -4.51 -20.40 -6.03
N LEU A 550 -4.99 -20.51 -4.80
CA LEU A 550 -4.42 -21.44 -3.83
C LEU A 550 -4.97 -22.86 -4.08
N PRO A 551 -4.17 -23.88 -3.82
CA PRO A 551 -4.68 -25.25 -3.88
C PRO A 551 -5.80 -25.45 -2.87
N GLN A 552 -6.73 -26.37 -3.16
CA GLN A 552 -7.84 -26.69 -2.25
C GLN A 552 -7.36 -27.46 -1.01
N THR A 553 -6.25 -28.16 -1.13
CA THR A 553 -5.60 -28.91 -0.03
C THR A 553 -4.18 -28.39 0.14
N PHE A 554 -3.78 -28.18 1.39
CA PHE A 554 -2.44 -27.72 1.70
C PHE A 554 -1.49 -28.92 1.93
N PRO A 555 -0.19 -28.79 1.63
CA PRO A 555 0.80 -29.78 1.98
C PRO A 555 0.85 -29.95 3.52
N GLU A 556 0.79 -31.19 3.99
CA GLU A 556 0.89 -31.51 5.43
C GLU A 556 2.19 -30.98 6.05
N SER A 557 3.25 -30.92 5.26
CA SER A 557 4.57 -30.38 5.68
C SER A 557 4.53 -28.93 6.15
N VAL A 558 3.51 -28.15 5.76
CA VAL A 558 3.38 -26.73 6.15
C VAL A 558 2.87 -26.59 7.59
N GLY A 559 2.13 -27.57 8.11
CA GLY A 559 1.61 -27.58 9.49
C GLY A 559 0.71 -26.40 9.85
N LEU A 560 0.08 -25.75 8.88
CA LEU A 560 -0.85 -24.62 9.09
C LEU A 560 -2.31 -25.07 8.95
N PRO A 561 -3.26 -24.43 9.61
CA PRO A 561 -3.15 -23.24 10.49
C PRO A 561 -2.76 -23.61 11.94
N LEU A 562 -2.05 -22.67 12.59
CA LEU A 562 -1.70 -22.73 14.01
C LEU A 562 -2.59 -21.81 14.87
N LEU A 563 -3.19 -20.78 14.28
CA LEU A 563 -4.21 -19.94 14.92
C LEU A 563 -5.58 -20.64 14.87
N ASN A 564 -6.57 -20.04 15.54
CA ASN A 564 -7.94 -20.56 15.63
C ASN A 564 -8.76 -20.17 14.39
N TRP A 565 -8.41 -20.71 13.22
CA TRP A 565 -9.16 -20.61 11.97
C TRP A 565 -9.05 -21.93 11.18
N THR A 566 -10.00 -22.13 10.27
CA THR A 566 -9.95 -23.31 9.41
C THR A 566 -8.96 -23.12 8.26
N PRO A 567 -8.49 -24.20 7.62
CA PRO A 567 -7.67 -24.09 6.41
C PRO A 567 -8.31 -23.21 5.33
N GLU A 568 -9.63 -23.33 5.15
CA GLU A 568 -10.39 -22.55 4.16
C GLU A 568 -10.44 -21.07 4.53
N ALA A 569 -10.57 -20.74 5.82
CA ALA A 569 -10.54 -19.36 6.30
C ALA A 569 -9.15 -18.73 6.09
N LEU A 570 -8.09 -19.48 6.37
CA LEU A 570 -6.70 -19.04 6.09
C LEU A 570 -6.50 -18.81 4.59
N ALA A 571 -6.94 -19.74 3.73
CA ALA A 571 -6.86 -19.60 2.29
C ALA A 571 -7.65 -18.38 1.79
N ALA A 572 -8.86 -18.18 2.30
CA ALA A 572 -9.69 -17.04 1.93
C ALA A 572 -9.05 -15.69 2.34
N GLU A 573 -8.37 -15.65 3.49
CA GLU A 573 -7.67 -14.46 3.96
C GLU A 573 -6.45 -14.13 3.09
N VAL A 574 -5.69 -15.14 2.69
CA VAL A 574 -4.55 -14.98 1.77
C VAL A 574 -5.03 -14.53 0.39
N ASP A 575 -6.08 -15.16 -0.16
CA ASP A 575 -6.65 -14.83 -1.47
C ASP A 575 -7.31 -13.44 -1.51
N ALA A 576 -7.68 -12.90 -0.37
CA ALA A 576 -8.22 -11.55 -0.29
C ALA A 576 -7.20 -10.48 -0.70
N CYS A 577 -5.90 -10.76 -0.64
CA CYS A 577 -4.88 -9.86 -1.16
C CYS A 577 -4.88 -9.90 -2.69
N ASN A 578 -5.39 -8.88 -3.35
CA ASN A 578 -5.45 -8.77 -4.81
C ASN A 578 -4.21 -8.12 -5.45
N GLY A 579 -3.13 -7.88 -4.70
CA GLY A 579 -1.90 -7.34 -5.24
C GLY A 579 -1.91 -5.84 -5.58
N CYS A 580 -2.96 -5.08 -5.26
CA CYS A 580 -3.13 -3.67 -5.65
C CYS A 580 -1.95 -2.75 -5.27
N GLY A 581 -1.11 -3.16 -4.34
CA GLY A 581 0.10 -2.44 -3.94
C GLY A 581 -0.14 -1.19 -3.10
N ALA A 582 -1.36 -0.86 -2.66
CA ALA A 582 -1.64 0.29 -1.78
C ALA A 582 -0.76 0.29 -0.53
N CYS A 583 -0.39 -0.90 -0.05
CA CYS A 583 0.53 -1.09 1.08
C CYS A 583 1.98 -0.69 0.80
N ARG A 584 2.33 -0.32 -0.42
CA ARG A 584 3.64 0.22 -0.82
C ARG A 584 3.67 1.75 -0.90
N ALA A 585 2.61 2.42 -0.44
CA ALA A 585 2.61 3.88 -0.36
C ALA A 585 3.63 4.36 0.68
N ASP A 586 4.64 5.09 0.24
CA ASP A 586 5.67 5.68 1.10
C ASP A 586 5.39 7.16 1.42
N ALA A 587 4.42 7.75 0.75
CA ALA A 587 3.92 9.10 0.97
C ALA A 587 2.39 9.12 1.10
N GLY A 588 1.84 10.21 1.65
CA GLY A 588 0.40 10.42 1.80
C GLY A 588 -0.17 9.96 3.15
N PRO A 589 -1.51 9.95 3.30
CA PRO A 589 -2.18 9.81 4.59
C PRO A 589 -2.16 8.39 5.17
N LEU A 590 -1.97 7.35 4.34
CA LEU A 590 -1.90 5.97 4.81
C LEU A 590 -0.69 5.77 5.71
N ARG A 591 -0.82 4.96 6.77
CA ARG A 591 0.27 4.67 7.72
C ARG A 591 0.90 3.28 7.56
N MET A 592 0.29 2.41 6.77
CA MET A 592 0.88 1.11 6.49
C MET A 592 2.09 1.26 5.54
N CYS A 593 3.06 0.49 5.49
CA CYS A 593 3.73 -0.25 6.55
C CYS A 593 4.91 0.59 7.01
N PRO A 594 5.12 0.85 8.29
CA PRO A 594 6.22 1.70 8.74
C PRO A 594 7.59 1.18 8.31
N ARG A 595 7.76 -0.14 8.22
CA ARG A 595 9.01 -0.75 7.76
C ARG A 595 9.25 -0.54 6.27
N PHE A 596 8.21 -0.64 5.44
CA PHE A 596 8.30 -0.33 4.01
C PHE A 596 8.65 1.15 3.78
N ARG A 597 8.02 2.05 4.52
CA ARG A 597 8.29 3.49 4.40
C ARG A 597 9.73 3.87 4.77
N GLU A 598 10.32 3.19 5.72
CA GLU A 598 11.72 3.42 6.12
C GLU A 598 12.69 2.92 5.04
N SER A 599 12.38 1.78 4.44
CA SER A 599 13.28 1.13 3.48
C SER A 599 12.44 0.39 2.45
N PRO A 600 11.98 1.07 1.38
CA PRO A 600 11.09 0.47 0.38
C PRO A 600 11.74 -0.74 -0.32
N GLY A 601 11.21 -1.92 -0.08
CA GLY A 601 11.57 -3.19 -0.71
C GLY A 601 10.37 -4.10 -0.69
N GLU A 602 10.20 -4.97 -1.69
CA GLU A 602 9.03 -5.84 -1.79
C GLU A 602 8.83 -6.66 -0.52
N GLU A 603 9.91 -7.23 0.03
CA GLU A 603 9.92 -8.06 1.24
C GLU A 603 9.34 -7.36 2.47
N TRP A 604 9.40 -6.03 2.49
CA TRP A 604 8.85 -5.23 3.59
C TRP A 604 7.37 -4.89 3.40
N SER A 605 6.84 -5.07 2.19
CA SER A 605 5.43 -4.77 1.91
C SER A 605 4.49 -5.75 2.62
N PRO A 606 3.31 -5.32 3.07
CA PRO A 606 2.27 -6.24 3.57
C PRO A 606 1.86 -7.30 2.55
N ARG A 607 1.72 -6.96 1.27
CA ARG A 607 1.35 -7.95 0.24
C ARG A 607 2.40 -9.06 0.08
N ALA A 608 3.68 -8.74 0.29
CA ALA A 608 4.74 -9.75 0.24
C ALA A 608 4.55 -10.83 1.30
N LYS A 609 4.06 -10.46 2.50
CA LYS A 609 3.74 -11.42 3.56
C LYS A 609 2.60 -12.35 3.15
N ALA A 610 1.54 -11.79 2.53
CA ALA A 610 0.45 -12.61 1.98
C ALA A 610 0.96 -13.52 0.84
N ASN A 611 1.80 -13.02 -0.07
CA ASN A 611 2.39 -13.83 -1.14
C ASN A 611 3.30 -14.95 -0.60
N LEU A 612 4.06 -14.68 0.47
CA LEU A 612 4.90 -15.69 1.11
C LEU A 612 4.06 -16.81 1.74
N VAL A 613 2.99 -16.46 2.47
CA VAL A 613 2.04 -17.47 2.99
C VAL A 613 1.38 -18.22 1.84
N ALA A 614 0.99 -17.54 0.76
CA ALA A 614 0.47 -18.19 -0.45
C ALA A 614 1.48 -19.17 -1.07
N GLY A 615 2.76 -18.81 -1.10
CA GLY A 615 3.84 -19.68 -1.60
C GLY A 615 4.05 -20.91 -0.75
N LEU A 616 3.98 -20.78 0.58
CA LEU A 616 4.03 -21.90 1.52
C LEU A 616 2.81 -22.83 1.33
N LEU A 617 1.60 -22.28 1.33
CA LEU A 617 0.37 -23.04 1.14
C LEU A 617 0.29 -23.70 -0.25
N GLY A 618 0.89 -23.07 -1.27
CA GLY A 618 0.98 -23.60 -2.64
C GLY A 618 2.12 -24.59 -2.87
N GLY A 619 2.99 -24.82 -1.89
CA GLY A 619 4.15 -25.71 -2.01
C GLY A 619 5.30 -25.15 -2.88
N GLU A 620 5.27 -23.85 -3.20
CA GLU A 620 6.36 -23.18 -3.94
C GLU A 620 7.55 -22.83 -3.04
N VAL A 621 7.31 -22.69 -1.75
CA VAL A 621 8.32 -22.44 -0.72
C VAL A 621 8.36 -23.65 0.19
N ASP A 622 9.50 -24.36 0.20
CA ASP A 622 9.68 -25.51 1.07
C ASP A 622 9.87 -25.05 2.53
N PRO A 623 8.99 -25.48 3.46
CA PRO A 623 9.10 -25.11 4.87
C PRO A 623 10.31 -25.76 5.59
N GLN A 624 10.97 -26.76 4.99
CA GLN A 624 12.08 -27.49 5.61
C GLN A 624 13.47 -26.97 5.20
N ALA A 625 13.58 -26.11 4.21
CA ALA A 625 14.83 -25.64 3.63
C ALA A 625 15.15 -24.17 4.01
N ALA A 626 16.10 -23.58 3.29
CA ALA A 626 16.45 -22.15 3.35
C ALA A 626 15.27 -21.20 3.21
N GLY A 627 14.13 -21.68 2.67
CA GLY A 627 12.87 -20.96 2.62
C GLY A 627 12.36 -20.52 3.99
N MET A 628 12.56 -21.29 5.04
CA MET A 628 12.12 -20.92 6.40
C MET A 628 12.99 -19.81 7.01
N GLU A 629 14.29 -19.75 6.69
CA GLU A 629 15.15 -18.65 7.12
C GLU A 629 14.77 -17.33 6.46
N ALA A 630 14.50 -17.35 5.16
CA ALA A 630 14.00 -16.17 4.43
C ALA A 630 12.60 -15.75 4.93
N ALA A 631 11.71 -16.72 5.19
CA ALA A 631 10.40 -16.49 5.79
C ALA A 631 10.52 -15.83 7.17
N ARG A 632 11.46 -16.30 8.01
CA ARG A 632 11.78 -15.69 9.30
C ARG A 632 12.25 -14.24 9.12
N ALA A 633 13.21 -14.00 8.23
CA ALA A 633 13.74 -12.65 7.99
C ALA A 633 12.65 -11.65 7.59
N ILE A 634 11.67 -12.08 6.79
CA ILE A 634 10.51 -11.28 6.38
C ILE A 634 9.54 -11.08 7.55
N ALA A 635 9.23 -12.14 8.29
CA ALA A 635 8.29 -12.13 9.41
C ALA A 635 8.79 -11.28 10.59
N ASP A 636 10.06 -11.38 10.95
CA ASP A 636 10.68 -10.67 12.08
C ASP A 636 10.63 -9.14 11.91
N THR A 637 10.50 -8.65 10.68
CA THR A 637 10.33 -7.22 10.41
C THR A 637 8.93 -6.68 10.67
N CYS A 638 7.95 -7.55 10.81
CA CYS A 638 6.60 -7.17 11.21
C CYS A 638 6.51 -7.08 12.73
N PHE A 639 6.19 -5.92 13.22
CA PHE A 639 6.02 -5.65 14.65
C PHE A 639 4.56 -5.54 15.11
N ASN A 640 3.67 -6.17 14.39
CA ASN A 640 2.26 -6.33 14.76
C ASN A 640 1.54 -5.00 15.10
N CYS A 641 1.75 -3.96 14.30
CA CYS A 641 1.15 -2.63 14.53
C CYS A 641 -0.26 -2.48 13.97
N HIS A 642 -0.77 -3.45 13.24
CA HIS A 642 -2.09 -3.53 12.62
C HIS A 642 -2.43 -2.41 11.61
N GLN A 643 -1.50 -1.52 11.24
CA GLN A 643 -1.83 -0.43 10.32
C GLN A 643 -2.20 -0.92 8.91
N CYS A 644 -1.59 -2.01 8.47
CA CYS A 644 -2.00 -2.63 7.20
C CYS A 644 -3.44 -3.17 7.24
N ARG A 645 -3.93 -3.68 8.36
CA ARG A 645 -5.33 -4.10 8.52
C ARG A 645 -6.30 -2.91 8.43
N VAL A 646 -5.93 -1.76 9.00
CA VAL A 646 -6.74 -0.53 8.97
C VAL A 646 -6.77 0.12 7.59
N ASP A 647 -5.61 0.18 6.94
CA ASP A 647 -5.43 0.93 5.68
C ASP A 647 -5.56 0.04 4.44
N CYS A 648 -5.70 -1.30 4.59
CA CYS A 648 -5.80 -2.20 3.46
C CYS A 648 -7.15 -2.06 2.75
N ALA A 649 -7.13 -1.69 1.48
CA ALA A 649 -8.33 -1.59 0.68
C ALA A 649 -9.11 -2.92 0.58
N ALA A 650 -8.38 -4.06 0.56
CA ALA A 650 -8.95 -5.40 0.54
C ALA A 650 -9.24 -5.93 1.96
N GLY A 651 -8.98 -5.17 3.00
CA GLY A 651 -9.24 -5.55 4.40
C GLY A 651 -8.48 -6.81 4.87
N VAL A 652 -7.33 -7.13 4.27
CA VAL A 652 -6.55 -8.34 4.62
C VAL A 652 -5.93 -8.21 6.00
N ASP A 653 -6.10 -9.23 6.81
CA ASP A 653 -5.49 -9.31 8.13
C ASP A 653 -4.04 -9.82 8.07
N ILE A 654 -3.17 -8.97 7.53
CA ILE A 654 -1.73 -9.28 7.45
C ILE A 654 -1.10 -9.55 8.83
N PRO A 655 -1.44 -8.85 9.92
CA PRO A 655 -0.96 -9.20 11.25
C PRO A 655 -1.23 -10.65 11.65
N ALA A 656 -2.44 -11.15 11.40
CA ALA A 656 -2.80 -12.55 11.66
C ALA A 656 -1.97 -13.50 10.79
N LEU A 657 -1.85 -13.24 9.47
CA LEU A 657 -1.03 -14.05 8.56
C LEU A 657 0.45 -14.08 8.99
N VAL A 658 0.99 -12.95 9.45
CA VAL A 658 2.38 -12.91 9.93
C VAL A 658 2.53 -13.60 11.29
N THR A 659 1.53 -13.54 12.15
CA THR A 659 1.54 -14.28 13.43
C THR A 659 1.54 -15.78 13.17
N GLU A 660 0.76 -16.24 12.19
CA GLU A 660 0.78 -17.63 11.69
C GLU A 660 2.17 -18.04 11.21
N LEU A 661 2.77 -17.21 10.34
CA LEU A 661 4.10 -17.46 9.81
C LEU A 661 5.18 -17.53 10.92
N LYS A 662 5.15 -16.57 11.86
CA LYS A 662 6.07 -16.57 13.02
C LYS A 662 5.89 -17.80 13.89
N ALA A 663 4.65 -18.21 14.09
CA ALA A 663 4.35 -19.39 14.88
C ALA A 663 4.86 -20.67 14.19
N ALA A 664 4.73 -20.77 12.87
CA ALA A 664 5.31 -21.89 12.10
C ALA A 664 6.83 -21.93 12.22
N VAL A 665 7.49 -20.78 12.10
CA VAL A 665 8.95 -20.66 12.31
C VAL A 665 9.34 -21.08 13.74
N VAL A 666 8.58 -20.64 14.75
CA VAL A 666 8.84 -21.01 16.16
C VAL A 666 8.58 -22.49 16.41
N ALA A 667 7.58 -23.07 15.77
CA ALA A 667 7.31 -24.52 15.88
C ALA A 667 8.44 -25.36 15.27
N ALA A 668 9.00 -24.90 14.14
CA ALA A 668 10.08 -25.63 13.44
C ALA A 668 11.45 -25.46 14.12
N GLU A 669 11.81 -24.27 14.57
CA GLU A 669 13.18 -23.94 14.98
C GLU A 669 13.30 -23.46 16.42
N GLY A 670 12.18 -23.21 17.11
CA GLY A 670 12.16 -22.60 18.44
C GLY A 670 12.40 -21.10 18.41
N LEU A 671 12.33 -20.48 19.59
CA LEU A 671 12.61 -19.06 19.78
C LEU A 671 14.08 -18.81 20.06
N ARG A 672 14.67 -17.82 19.39
CA ARG A 672 15.98 -17.28 19.78
C ARG A 672 15.90 -16.68 21.19
N TRP A 673 17.04 -16.61 21.87
CA TRP A 673 17.12 -16.17 23.27
C TRP A 673 16.51 -14.79 23.53
N THR A 674 16.87 -13.79 22.73
CA THR A 674 16.39 -12.41 22.93
C THR A 674 14.86 -12.29 22.74
N PRO A 675 14.24 -12.75 21.64
CA PRO A 675 12.78 -12.82 21.50
C PRO A 675 12.10 -13.61 22.62
N TRP A 676 12.66 -14.74 23.04
CA TRP A 676 12.14 -15.55 24.15
C TRP A 676 12.08 -14.75 25.45
N LEU A 677 13.15 -14.01 25.75
CA LEU A 677 13.26 -13.15 26.93
C LEU A 677 12.25 -11.99 26.84
N LEU A 678 12.19 -11.30 25.71
CA LEU A 678 11.31 -10.14 25.49
C LEU A 678 9.82 -10.53 25.48
N ALA A 679 9.47 -11.74 25.06
CA ALA A 679 8.11 -12.27 25.20
C ALA A 679 7.66 -12.37 26.67
N ARG A 680 8.61 -12.45 27.62
CA ARG A 680 8.40 -12.58 29.07
C ARG A 680 8.68 -11.28 29.83
N VAL A 681 8.57 -10.14 29.18
CA VAL A 681 8.86 -8.80 29.74
C VAL A 681 8.11 -8.53 31.05
N ASP A 682 6.89 -9.04 31.21
CA ASP A 682 6.13 -8.92 32.48
C ASP A 682 6.81 -9.64 33.65
N ARG A 683 7.32 -10.86 33.41
CA ARG A 683 8.08 -11.63 34.43
C ARG A 683 9.40 -10.95 34.77
N LEU A 684 10.09 -10.43 33.74
CA LEU A 684 11.33 -9.66 33.94
C LEU A 684 11.04 -8.39 34.74
N SER A 685 9.96 -7.67 34.43
CA SER A 685 9.53 -6.48 35.17
C SER A 685 9.13 -6.81 36.60
N ALA A 686 8.56 -7.98 36.85
CA ALA A 686 8.23 -8.44 38.19
C ALA A 686 9.50 -8.73 39.03
N LEU A 687 10.49 -9.39 38.40
CA LEU A 687 11.79 -9.68 39.06
C LEU A 687 12.56 -8.37 39.31
N GLY A 688 12.69 -7.52 38.28
CA GLY A 688 13.34 -6.21 38.41
C GLY A 688 12.68 -5.32 39.48
N GLY A 689 11.34 -5.40 39.60
CA GLY A 689 10.58 -4.69 40.61
C GLY A 689 10.81 -5.22 42.04
N ARG A 690 11.17 -6.51 42.22
CA ARG A 690 11.56 -7.09 43.55
C ARG A 690 12.95 -6.61 43.97
N LEU A 691 13.88 -6.54 43.02
CA LEU A 691 15.26 -6.09 43.18
C LEU A 691 15.44 -4.62 42.83
N ARG A 692 14.42 -3.80 43.04
CA ARG A 692 14.28 -2.42 42.53
C ARG A 692 15.54 -1.54 42.65
N PRO A 693 16.26 -1.45 43.82
CA PRO A 693 17.43 -0.59 43.90
C PRO A 693 18.54 -1.02 42.96
N LEU A 694 18.84 -2.32 42.93
CA LEU A 694 19.88 -2.90 42.06
C LEU A 694 19.48 -2.82 40.56
N SER A 695 18.25 -3.18 40.24
CA SER A 695 17.74 -3.13 38.89
C SER A 695 17.74 -1.70 38.35
N ASN A 696 17.29 -0.73 39.10
CA ASN A 696 17.28 0.67 38.66
C ASN A 696 18.71 1.26 38.57
N TRP A 697 19.63 0.82 39.38
CA TRP A 697 21.04 1.13 39.21
C TRP A 697 21.61 0.55 37.92
N ALA A 698 21.34 -0.73 37.65
CA ALA A 698 21.77 -1.38 36.42
C ALA A 698 21.24 -0.70 35.13
N LEU A 699 20.03 -0.12 35.17
CA LEU A 699 19.47 0.62 34.02
C LEU A 699 20.24 1.92 33.68
N THR A 700 20.98 2.48 34.64
CA THR A 700 21.69 3.75 34.48
C THR A 700 23.21 3.58 34.40
N ASN A 701 23.75 2.47 34.87
CA ASN A 701 25.18 2.19 34.84
C ASN A 701 25.63 1.72 33.44
N PRO A 702 26.60 2.40 32.77
CA PRO A 702 27.02 2.07 31.42
C PRO A 702 27.58 0.65 31.27
N GLN A 703 28.32 0.16 32.28
CA GLN A 703 28.91 -1.19 32.26
C GLN A 703 27.84 -2.26 32.39
N ALA A 704 26.88 -2.06 33.30
CA ALA A 704 25.73 -2.97 33.42
C ALA A 704 24.88 -2.96 32.14
N ARG A 705 24.70 -1.80 31.50
CA ARG A 705 24.00 -1.66 30.22
C ARG A 705 24.73 -2.41 29.09
N TRP A 706 26.04 -2.31 29.00
CA TRP A 706 26.85 -3.08 28.07
C TRP A 706 26.69 -4.58 28.29
N LEU A 707 26.72 -5.02 29.56
CA LEU A 707 26.52 -6.44 29.90
C LEU A 707 25.09 -6.92 29.54
N LEU A 708 24.07 -6.09 29.78
CA LEU A 708 22.68 -6.40 29.39
C LEU A 708 22.54 -6.55 27.87
N GLU A 709 23.24 -5.74 27.10
CA GLU A 709 23.24 -5.89 25.64
C GLU A 709 23.90 -7.19 25.22
N ARG A 710 25.10 -7.47 25.77
CA ARG A 710 25.86 -8.66 25.40
C ARG A 710 25.20 -10.00 25.79
N LEU A 711 24.55 -10.03 26.97
CA LEU A 711 23.93 -11.26 27.49
C LEU A 711 22.46 -11.41 27.11
N LEU A 712 21.71 -10.31 27.04
CA LEU A 712 20.27 -10.32 26.86
C LEU A 712 19.80 -9.73 25.52
N GLY A 713 20.72 -9.19 24.71
CA GLY A 713 20.39 -8.54 23.44
C GLY A 713 19.63 -7.22 23.57
N ILE A 714 19.58 -6.60 24.76
CA ILE A 714 18.87 -5.35 25.00
C ILE A 714 19.78 -4.18 24.69
N ALA A 715 19.46 -3.42 23.65
CA ALA A 715 20.28 -2.32 23.14
C ALA A 715 20.77 -1.37 24.24
N GLN A 716 22.08 -1.18 24.37
CA GLN A 716 22.71 -0.31 25.37
C GLN A 716 22.24 1.14 25.29
N GLY A 717 22.10 1.64 24.04
CA GLY A 717 21.67 3.01 23.79
C GLY A 717 20.19 3.29 24.08
N ARG A 718 19.38 2.27 24.35
CA ARG A 718 17.94 2.42 24.60
C ARG A 718 17.65 2.89 26.03
N ARG A 719 16.90 3.96 26.19
CA ARG A 719 16.30 4.33 27.48
C ARG A 719 15.32 3.26 27.94
N LEU A 720 15.47 2.78 29.16
CA LEU A 720 14.56 1.82 29.76
C LEU A 720 13.77 2.45 30.91
N PRO A 721 12.49 2.05 31.12
CA PRO A 721 11.67 2.59 32.18
C PRO A 721 12.12 2.05 33.55
N ARG A 722 11.99 2.86 34.59
CA ARG A 722 12.32 2.44 35.95
C ARG A 722 11.32 1.43 36.48
N PHE A 723 11.78 0.54 37.36
CA PHE A 723 10.93 -0.40 38.07
C PHE A 723 10.35 0.24 39.34
N THR A 724 9.01 0.18 39.48
CA THR A 724 8.28 0.64 40.67
C THR A 724 7.75 -0.51 41.54
N GLY A 725 7.87 -1.76 41.05
CA GLY A 725 7.38 -2.98 41.70
C GLY A 725 5.86 -3.01 41.81
N ASN A 726 5.34 -3.48 42.90
CA ASN A 726 3.89 -3.60 43.11
C ASN A 726 3.29 -2.38 43.83
N ALA A 727 3.86 -1.19 43.65
CA ALA A 727 3.40 0.02 44.35
C ALA A 727 1.92 0.32 44.09
N PHE A 728 1.47 0.21 42.85
CA PHE A 728 0.08 0.46 42.48
C PHE A 728 -0.89 -0.58 43.10
N LEU A 729 -0.61 -1.87 42.98
CA LEU A 729 -1.50 -2.90 43.55
C LEU A 729 -1.62 -2.83 45.04
N ARG A 730 -0.55 -2.49 45.76
CA ARG A 730 -0.62 -2.26 47.23
C ARG A 730 -1.49 -1.05 47.58
N TRP A 731 -1.38 0.01 46.79
CA TRP A 731 -2.22 1.19 46.92
C TRP A 731 -3.70 0.85 46.66
N ALA A 732 -3.99 0.14 45.56
CA ALA A 732 -5.32 -0.29 45.17
C ALA A 732 -5.97 -1.21 46.22
N ALA A 733 -5.19 -2.15 46.77
CA ALA A 733 -5.65 -3.04 47.84
C ALA A 733 -6.03 -2.28 49.12
N ARG A 734 -5.20 -1.30 49.54
CA ARG A 734 -5.49 -0.44 50.71
C ARG A 734 -6.80 0.37 50.53
N ARG A 735 -7.17 0.70 49.28
CA ARG A 735 -8.40 1.43 48.97
C ARG A 735 -9.58 0.49 48.67
N GLY A 736 -9.41 -0.80 48.82
CA GLY A 736 -10.47 -1.78 48.56
C GLY A 736 -10.80 -2.01 47.07
N LEU A 737 -10.03 -1.43 46.17
CA LEU A 737 -10.28 -1.52 44.70
C LEU A 737 -10.02 -2.90 44.14
N THR A 738 -9.41 -3.82 44.91
CA THR A 738 -9.17 -5.22 44.51
C THR A 738 -10.35 -6.14 44.83
N ARG A 739 -11.45 -5.56 45.25
CA ARG A 739 -12.74 -6.26 45.47
C ARG A 739 -13.79 -5.64 44.56
N PRO A 740 -14.81 -6.42 44.15
CA PRO A 740 -15.91 -5.88 43.35
C PRO A 740 -16.53 -4.64 43.97
N SER A 741 -16.74 -3.61 43.16
CA SER A 741 -17.32 -2.34 43.63
C SER A 741 -18.76 -2.53 44.07
N ARG A 742 -19.13 -1.95 45.24
CA ARG A 742 -20.49 -1.91 45.74
C ARG A 742 -21.24 -0.64 45.33
N ARG A 743 -20.62 0.25 44.57
CA ARG A 743 -21.27 1.46 44.05
C ARG A 743 -22.40 1.13 43.10
N ALA A 744 -23.52 1.80 43.24
CA ALA A 744 -24.56 1.79 42.22
C ALA A 744 -24.10 2.61 40.99
N GLY A 745 -24.56 2.26 39.81
CA GLY A 745 -24.22 2.94 38.56
C GLY A 745 -23.17 2.19 37.71
N PRO A 746 -22.54 2.88 36.75
CA PRO A 746 -21.60 2.26 35.83
C PRO A 746 -20.35 1.76 36.57
N ARG A 747 -19.88 0.61 36.12
CA ARG A 747 -18.77 -0.09 36.77
C ARG A 747 -17.79 -0.58 35.74
N VAL A 748 -16.50 -0.42 35.99
CA VAL A 748 -15.43 -0.86 35.09
C VAL A 748 -14.46 -1.79 35.80
N LEU A 749 -14.05 -2.84 35.12
CA LEU A 749 -12.83 -3.57 35.44
C LEU A 749 -11.67 -2.88 34.74
N PHE A 750 -10.72 -2.37 35.49
CA PHE A 750 -9.51 -1.83 34.91
C PHE A 750 -8.52 -2.95 34.62
N PHE A 751 -8.33 -3.27 33.33
CA PHE A 751 -7.29 -4.18 32.87
C PHE A 751 -5.93 -3.51 32.99
N LEU A 752 -5.15 -3.99 33.96
CA LEU A 752 -3.88 -3.37 34.35
C LEU A 752 -2.70 -3.94 33.58
N ASP A 753 -2.29 -3.24 32.54
CA ASP A 753 -1.13 -3.62 31.71
C ASP A 753 0.21 -3.53 32.48
N THR A 754 1.23 -4.20 31.96
CA THR A 754 2.59 -4.30 32.54
C THR A 754 3.18 -2.94 32.86
N PHE A 755 3.02 -1.94 31.97
CA PHE A 755 3.64 -0.64 32.13
C PHE A 755 3.00 0.13 33.31
N ALA A 756 1.70 0.31 33.30
CA ALA A 756 0.96 0.96 34.41
C ALA A 756 1.10 0.22 35.73
N ARG A 757 1.26 -1.11 35.70
CA ARG A 757 1.44 -1.96 36.88
C ARG A 757 2.83 -1.87 37.50
N ARG A 758 3.91 -1.82 36.65
CA ARG A 758 5.29 -2.06 37.08
C ARG A 758 6.22 -0.88 36.91
N HIS A 759 5.88 0.08 36.05
CA HIS A 759 6.77 1.16 35.63
C HIS A 759 6.20 2.53 35.91
N ASP A 760 4.94 2.80 35.59
CA ASP A 760 4.30 4.10 35.78
C ASP A 760 2.94 3.98 36.52
N PRO A 761 2.95 3.88 37.85
CA PRO A 761 1.74 3.81 38.65
C PRO A 761 0.92 5.13 38.63
N LEU A 762 1.48 6.24 38.14
CA LEU A 762 0.76 7.51 38.05
C LEU A 762 -0.36 7.43 37.00
N VAL A 763 -0.12 6.79 35.86
CA VAL A 763 -1.15 6.57 34.83
C VAL A 763 -2.36 5.83 35.43
N ALA A 764 -2.10 4.73 36.13
CA ALA A 764 -3.16 3.94 36.75
C ALA A 764 -3.92 4.70 37.85
N ARG A 765 -3.20 5.45 38.70
CA ARG A 765 -3.83 6.26 39.75
C ARG A 765 -4.67 7.39 39.17
N SER A 766 -4.18 8.07 38.16
CA SER A 766 -4.87 9.14 37.43
C SER A 766 -6.19 8.67 36.84
N LEU A 767 -6.17 7.50 36.17
CA LEU A 767 -7.38 6.92 35.59
C LEU A 767 -8.41 6.60 36.68
N VAL A 768 -7.98 5.93 37.77
CA VAL A 768 -8.87 5.60 38.89
C VAL A 768 -9.49 6.86 39.47
N ALA A 769 -8.69 7.91 39.71
CA ALA A 769 -9.18 9.17 40.29
C ALA A 769 -10.21 9.87 39.40
N LEU A 770 -9.97 9.92 38.08
CA LEU A 770 -10.93 10.48 37.11
C LEU A 770 -12.25 9.71 37.10
N LEU A 771 -12.20 8.38 37.08
CA LEU A 771 -13.38 7.52 37.05
C LEU A 771 -14.19 7.63 38.33
N GLU A 772 -13.53 7.55 39.50
CA GLU A 772 -14.23 7.69 40.81
C GLU A 772 -14.89 9.06 40.96
N ARG A 773 -14.22 10.12 40.48
CA ARG A 773 -14.75 11.49 40.50
C ARG A 773 -15.92 11.66 39.54
N SER A 774 -15.92 10.91 38.44
CA SER A 774 -17.02 10.82 37.46
C SER A 774 -18.13 9.86 37.88
N GLY A 775 -18.10 9.34 39.12
CA GLY A 775 -19.15 8.45 39.66
C GLY A 775 -19.07 7.00 39.18
N VAL A 776 -17.97 6.57 38.58
CA VAL A 776 -17.77 5.21 38.06
C VAL A 776 -17.12 4.32 39.12
N GLY A 777 -17.70 3.13 39.34
CA GLY A 777 -17.14 2.13 40.25
C GLY A 777 -15.97 1.38 39.61
N VAL A 778 -14.78 1.42 40.19
CA VAL A 778 -13.57 0.78 39.67
C VAL A 778 -13.28 -0.52 40.40
N PHE A 779 -12.98 -1.58 39.64
CA PHE A 779 -12.51 -2.86 40.14
C PHE A 779 -11.21 -3.25 39.44
N ILE A 780 -10.24 -3.77 40.18
CA ILE A 780 -8.95 -4.23 39.70
C ILE A 780 -8.71 -5.64 40.21
N ASP A 781 -8.91 -6.63 39.37
CA ASP A 781 -8.67 -8.01 39.78
C ASP A 781 -7.16 -8.32 39.80
N PRO A 782 -6.59 -8.70 40.96
CA PRO A 782 -5.15 -8.99 41.04
C PRO A 782 -4.73 -10.30 40.32
N ARG A 783 -5.69 -11.14 39.92
CA ARG A 783 -5.44 -12.42 39.19
C ARG A 783 -5.10 -12.20 37.74
N GLN A 784 -5.43 -11.03 37.16
CA GLN A 784 -5.10 -10.71 35.77
C GLN A 784 -3.59 -10.69 35.54
N VAL A 785 -3.18 -11.01 34.31
CA VAL A 785 -1.79 -11.04 33.86
C VAL A 785 -1.60 -10.12 32.65
N ALA A 786 -0.37 -10.03 32.09
CA ALA A 786 -0.12 -9.29 30.87
C ALA A 786 -1.04 -9.75 29.72
N SER A 787 -1.36 -8.84 28.80
CA SER A 787 -2.25 -9.10 27.64
C SER A 787 -1.76 -10.20 26.70
N GLY A 788 -0.46 -10.52 26.71
CA GLY A 788 0.13 -11.52 25.83
C GLY A 788 0.67 -10.97 24.52
N ILE A 789 0.46 -9.67 24.24
CA ILE A 789 0.88 -9.06 22.96
C ILE A 789 2.37 -9.26 22.66
N ALA A 790 3.25 -9.26 23.68
CA ALA A 790 4.68 -9.51 23.49
C ALA A 790 4.96 -10.93 23.02
N ALA A 791 4.22 -11.93 23.49
CA ALA A 791 4.33 -13.31 23.06
C ALA A 791 3.78 -13.50 21.63
N ILE A 792 2.63 -12.89 21.32
CA ILE A 792 2.02 -12.87 19.98
C ILE A 792 2.99 -12.28 18.97
N SER A 793 3.61 -11.16 19.29
CA SER A 793 4.53 -10.44 18.38
C SER A 793 5.75 -11.27 17.95
N VAL A 794 6.15 -12.26 18.72
CA VAL A 794 7.28 -13.16 18.41
C VAL A 794 6.86 -14.57 17.98
N GLY A 795 5.55 -14.86 17.94
CA GLY A 795 5.03 -16.16 17.54
C GLY A 795 5.03 -17.23 18.66
N ASP A 796 5.22 -16.86 19.95
CA ASP A 796 5.11 -17.80 21.10
C ASP A 796 3.60 -18.01 21.44
N LEU A 797 2.92 -18.77 20.59
CA LEU A 797 1.47 -18.98 20.74
C LEU A 797 1.12 -19.72 22.01
N ASP A 798 1.97 -20.62 22.50
CA ASP A 798 1.73 -21.37 23.73
C ASP A 798 1.71 -20.44 24.95
N LEU A 799 2.67 -19.51 25.03
CA LEU A 799 2.66 -18.50 26.07
C LEU A 799 1.46 -17.56 25.90
N ALA A 800 1.18 -17.13 24.69
CA ALA A 800 0.06 -16.24 24.39
C ALA A 800 -1.28 -16.87 24.81
N ARG A 801 -1.55 -18.12 24.42
CA ARG A 801 -2.75 -18.87 24.81
C ARG A 801 -2.89 -19.04 26.33
N ARG A 802 -1.79 -19.36 27.01
CA ARG A 802 -1.82 -19.48 28.49
C ARG A 802 -2.21 -18.16 29.16
N LEU A 803 -1.65 -17.04 28.71
CA LEU A 803 -1.97 -15.71 29.23
C LEU A 803 -3.41 -15.31 28.89
N ALA A 804 -3.83 -15.51 27.65
CA ALA A 804 -5.17 -15.20 27.17
C ALA A 804 -6.26 -15.99 27.94
N ARG A 805 -6.09 -17.31 28.11
CA ARG A 805 -7.03 -18.14 28.91
C ARG A 805 -7.14 -17.69 30.35
N ARG A 806 -6.02 -17.30 30.95
CA ARG A 806 -6.05 -16.78 32.33
C ARG A 806 -6.78 -15.46 32.44
N ASN A 807 -6.53 -14.53 31.51
CA ASN A 807 -7.23 -13.26 31.46
C ASN A 807 -8.71 -13.46 31.14
N LEU A 808 -9.05 -14.31 30.15
CA LEU A 808 -10.42 -14.55 29.74
C LEU A 808 -11.31 -14.97 30.95
N ARG A 809 -10.83 -15.87 31.80
CA ARG A 809 -11.58 -16.27 33.01
C ARG A 809 -11.91 -15.09 33.91
N VAL A 810 -10.93 -14.21 34.15
CA VAL A 810 -11.09 -13.02 35.00
C VAL A 810 -12.05 -12.01 34.35
N LEU A 811 -11.89 -11.80 33.06
CA LEU A 811 -12.68 -10.83 32.29
C LEU A 811 -14.14 -11.30 32.15
N THR A 812 -14.37 -12.59 31.92
CA THR A 812 -15.71 -13.18 31.88
C THR A 812 -16.45 -13.04 33.20
N GLU A 813 -15.78 -13.32 34.32
CA GLU A 813 -16.38 -13.10 35.65
C GLU A 813 -16.82 -11.64 35.83
N ALA A 814 -15.98 -10.69 35.41
CA ALA A 814 -16.31 -9.26 35.52
C ALA A 814 -17.47 -8.86 34.60
N VAL A 815 -17.47 -9.29 33.33
CA VAL A 815 -18.55 -8.99 32.40
C VAL A 815 -19.90 -9.57 32.86
N ARG A 816 -19.90 -10.79 33.39
CA ARG A 816 -21.10 -11.40 34.02
C ARG A 816 -21.64 -10.60 35.20
N LEU A 817 -20.75 -9.90 35.92
CA LEU A 817 -21.12 -8.99 37.00
C LEU A 817 -21.52 -7.58 36.51
N GLY A 818 -21.58 -7.36 35.17
CA GLY A 818 -21.98 -6.09 34.56
C GLY A 818 -20.88 -5.03 34.57
N TYR A 819 -19.60 -5.44 34.54
CA TYR A 819 -18.48 -4.52 34.33
C TYR A 819 -18.14 -4.38 32.86
N GLU A 820 -17.84 -3.16 32.42
CA GLU A 820 -17.07 -2.93 31.21
C GLU A 820 -15.58 -3.07 31.49
N ILE A 821 -14.81 -3.47 30.51
CA ILE A 821 -13.36 -3.67 30.59
C ILE A 821 -12.68 -2.47 29.96
N ILE A 822 -11.83 -1.79 30.72
CA ILE A 822 -11.05 -0.66 30.19
C ILE A 822 -9.56 -0.87 30.39
N ALA A 823 -8.75 -0.43 29.43
CA ALA A 823 -7.28 -0.45 29.54
C ALA A 823 -6.68 0.89 29.09
N THR A 824 -5.57 1.28 29.71
CA THR A 824 -4.81 2.48 29.33
C THR A 824 -3.85 2.24 28.16
N GLU A 825 -3.52 0.98 27.89
CA GLU A 825 -2.59 0.62 26.81
C GLU A 825 -3.37 0.14 25.60
N PRO A 826 -3.29 0.84 24.42
CA PRO A 826 -4.04 0.44 23.23
C PRO A 826 -3.70 -0.97 22.72
N ALA A 827 -2.45 -1.40 22.91
CA ALA A 827 -2.01 -2.74 22.54
C ALA A 827 -2.71 -3.84 23.32
N ALA A 828 -3.07 -3.59 24.60
CA ALA A 828 -3.82 -4.53 25.42
C ALA A 828 -5.28 -4.67 24.93
N VAL A 829 -5.91 -3.56 24.53
CA VAL A 829 -7.26 -3.57 23.92
C VAL A 829 -7.23 -4.36 22.61
N THR A 830 -6.26 -4.10 21.75
CA THR A 830 -6.09 -4.85 20.49
C THR A 830 -5.90 -6.35 20.74
N ALA A 831 -5.06 -6.73 21.72
CA ALA A 831 -4.86 -8.13 22.07
C ALA A 831 -6.17 -8.81 22.48
N ILE A 832 -7.00 -8.16 23.30
CA ILE A 832 -8.28 -8.74 23.77
C ILE A 832 -9.30 -8.77 22.63
N GLN A 833 -9.43 -7.70 21.85
CA GLN A 833 -10.48 -7.59 20.85
C GLN A 833 -10.19 -8.33 19.54
N HIS A 834 -8.91 -8.41 19.16
CA HIS A 834 -8.52 -8.99 17.90
C HIS A 834 -7.74 -10.30 18.03
N ASP A 835 -6.71 -10.33 18.90
CA ASP A 835 -5.81 -11.48 18.91
C ASP A 835 -6.37 -12.66 19.73
N TYR A 836 -7.13 -12.42 20.81
CA TYR A 836 -7.72 -13.51 21.58
C TYR A 836 -8.69 -14.38 20.78
N PRO A 837 -9.56 -13.84 19.90
CA PRO A 837 -10.36 -14.64 18.98
C PRO A 837 -9.54 -15.54 18.05
N LEU A 838 -8.33 -15.13 17.67
CA LEU A 838 -7.42 -15.93 16.87
C LEU A 838 -6.65 -17.00 17.67
N LEU A 839 -6.64 -16.88 19.01
CA LEU A 839 -5.90 -17.78 19.90
C LEU A 839 -6.80 -18.82 20.58
N LEU A 840 -8.04 -18.48 20.86
CA LEU A 840 -8.96 -19.24 21.71
C LEU A 840 -10.29 -19.46 21.00
N ASP A 841 -10.83 -20.66 21.19
CA ASP A 841 -12.20 -21.00 20.89
C ASP A 841 -12.95 -21.05 22.23
N ASP A 842 -13.78 -20.02 22.52
CA ASP A 842 -14.50 -19.86 23.79
C ASP A 842 -15.76 -19.03 23.58
N GLU A 843 -16.91 -19.57 24.01
CA GLU A 843 -18.25 -18.95 23.81
C GLU A 843 -18.41 -17.59 24.51
N GLU A 844 -17.68 -17.34 25.58
CA GLU A 844 -17.76 -16.09 26.32
C GLU A 844 -16.89 -14.97 25.69
N LEU A 845 -15.98 -15.33 24.82
CA LEU A 845 -15.04 -14.39 24.23
C LEU A 845 -15.71 -13.24 23.47
N PRO A 846 -16.76 -13.44 22.64
CA PRO A 846 -17.46 -12.34 21.98
C PRO A 846 -18.04 -11.29 22.97
N ARG A 847 -18.51 -11.73 24.13
CA ARG A 847 -19.01 -10.82 25.19
C ARG A 847 -17.90 -9.99 25.81
N VAL A 848 -16.74 -10.62 26.07
CA VAL A 848 -15.56 -9.94 26.62
C VAL A 848 -15.01 -8.94 25.59
N VAL A 849 -14.95 -9.31 24.32
CA VAL A 849 -14.54 -8.43 23.22
C VAL A 849 -15.45 -7.19 23.14
N ALA A 850 -16.76 -7.39 23.14
CA ALA A 850 -17.75 -6.31 23.06
C ALA A 850 -17.70 -5.36 24.27
N ALA A 851 -17.37 -5.90 25.46
CA ALA A 851 -17.27 -5.13 26.69
C ALA A 851 -15.92 -4.40 26.86
N THR A 852 -14.93 -4.62 25.97
CA THR A 852 -13.57 -4.07 26.11
C THR A 852 -13.45 -2.75 25.36
N ARG A 853 -12.89 -1.71 26.01
CA ARG A 853 -12.70 -0.36 25.46
C ARG A 853 -11.36 0.23 25.88
N HIS A 854 -10.86 1.18 25.10
CA HIS A 854 -9.74 2.01 25.55
C HIS A 854 -10.19 3.05 26.58
N ALA A 855 -9.35 3.36 27.54
CA ALA A 855 -9.69 4.28 28.62
C ALA A 855 -10.10 5.68 28.14
N THR A 856 -9.47 6.22 27.10
CA THR A 856 -9.83 7.55 26.56
C THR A 856 -11.14 7.50 25.77
N ASP A 857 -11.50 6.39 25.13
CA ASP A 857 -12.80 6.24 24.48
C ASP A 857 -13.92 6.21 25.52
N TYR A 858 -13.73 5.49 26.62
CA TYR A 858 -14.68 5.47 27.73
C TYR A 858 -14.85 6.84 28.38
N LEU A 859 -13.74 7.58 28.62
CA LEU A 859 -13.80 8.95 29.15
C LEU A 859 -14.49 9.91 28.16
N TRP A 860 -14.34 9.72 26.87
CA TRP A 860 -15.04 10.50 25.85
C TRP A 860 -16.54 10.26 25.88
N GLU A 861 -16.98 9.01 26.03
CA GLU A 861 -18.40 8.66 26.22
C GLU A 861 -18.97 9.33 27.46
N LEU A 862 -18.26 9.27 28.60
CA LEU A 862 -18.66 9.99 29.81
C LEU A 862 -18.77 11.52 29.59
N GLN A 863 -17.91 12.09 28.77
CA GLN A 863 -17.98 13.50 28.38
C GLN A 863 -19.23 13.81 27.57
N GLN A 864 -19.55 12.98 26.58
CA GLN A 864 -20.76 13.14 25.76
C GLN A 864 -22.05 13.03 26.61
N GLU A 865 -22.02 12.19 27.62
CA GLU A 865 -23.12 12.03 28.61
C GLU A 865 -23.16 13.14 29.68
N GLY A 866 -22.21 14.09 29.66
CA GLY A 866 -22.10 15.14 30.68
C GLY A 866 -21.71 14.63 32.09
N ARG A 867 -21.09 13.47 32.16
CA ARG A 867 -20.73 12.78 33.41
C ARG A 867 -19.25 12.84 33.76
N LEU A 868 -18.40 13.22 32.79
CA LEU A 868 -16.98 13.38 33.06
C LEU A 868 -16.79 14.52 34.05
N VAL A 869 -15.87 14.34 35.00
CA VAL A 869 -15.47 15.41 35.93
C VAL A 869 -15.09 16.67 35.14
N GLY A 870 -15.75 17.77 35.47
CA GLY A 870 -15.50 19.10 34.87
C GLY A 870 -14.61 19.97 35.74
N GLY A 871 -14.46 21.26 35.33
CA GLY A 871 -13.70 22.26 36.12
C GLY A 871 -12.20 22.12 35.95
N PHE A 872 -11.73 21.81 34.68
CA PHE A 872 -10.32 21.68 34.40
C PHE A 872 -9.58 23.02 34.61
N GLU A 873 -8.50 22.98 35.36
CA GLU A 873 -7.60 24.11 35.55
C GLU A 873 -6.74 24.34 34.29
N PRO A 874 -6.39 25.60 33.99
CA PRO A 874 -5.53 25.93 32.83
C PRO A 874 -4.16 25.27 32.94
N LEU A 875 -3.73 24.69 31.82
CA LEU A 875 -2.37 24.14 31.62
C LEU A 875 -1.71 24.83 30.41
N PRO A 876 -0.89 25.88 30.61
CA PRO A 876 -0.23 26.60 29.51
C PRO A 876 0.94 25.81 28.95
N GLN A 877 0.63 24.72 28.28
CA GLN A 877 1.59 23.81 27.64
C GLN A 877 1.32 23.71 26.15
N ARG A 878 2.39 23.57 25.35
CA ARG A 878 2.29 23.24 23.92
C ARG A 878 2.86 21.85 23.68
N LEU A 879 1.98 20.87 23.43
CA LEU A 879 2.34 19.47 23.38
C LEU A 879 2.16 18.88 21.99
N LEU A 880 3.09 18.02 21.57
CA LEU A 880 2.92 17.17 20.39
C LEU A 880 2.09 15.93 20.75
N TYR A 881 0.91 15.80 20.15
CA TYR A 881 0.12 14.59 20.28
C TYR A 881 0.53 13.55 19.23
N HIS A 882 1.02 12.42 19.69
CA HIS A 882 1.30 11.27 18.85
C HIS A 882 0.22 10.20 19.04
N GLN A 883 -0.60 10.00 18.01
CA GLN A 883 -1.62 8.94 17.98
C GLN A 883 -0.96 7.58 17.77
N PRO A 884 -1.08 6.62 18.73
CA PRO A 884 -0.53 5.28 18.58
C PRO A 884 -1.23 4.46 17.51
N CYS A 885 -0.49 3.53 16.90
CA CYS A 885 -1.02 2.68 15.83
C CYS A 885 -2.23 1.85 16.28
N HIS A 886 -2.16 1.19 17.45
CA HIS A 886 -3.26 0.37 17.97
C HIS A 886 -4.50 1.19 18.33
N LEU A 887 -4.35 2.43 18.79
CA LEU A 887 -5.50 3.29 19.06
C LEU A 887 -6.22 3.74 17.78
N ARG A 888 -5.48 3.91 16.69
CA ARG A 888 -6.04 4.31 15.38
C ARG A 888 -7.06 3.29 14.87
N GLN A 889 -6.90 2.01 15.18
CA GLN A 889 -7.84 0.95 14.79
C GLN A 889 -9.26 1.18 15.34
N HIS A 890 -9.36 1.85 16.47
CA HIS A 890 -10.61 2.10 17.18
C HIS A 890 -11.17 3.51 16.95
N GLY A 891 -10.57 4.30 16.04
CA GLY A 891 -10.97 5.69 15.80
C GLY A 891 -10.64 6.65 16.96
N GLY A 892 -9.90 6.19 17.98
CA GLY A 892 -9.76 6.86 19.27
C GLY A 892 -8.93 8.16 19.27
N GLY A 893 -8.08 8.40 18.27
CA GLY A 893 -7.17 9.55 18.29
C GLY A 893 -7.86 10.91 18.28
N GLN A 894 -8.95 11.05 17.54
CA GLN A 894 -9.75 12.28 17.53
C GLN A 894 -10.47 12.50 18.87
N ARG A 895 -10.97 11.42 19.49
CA ARG A 895 -11.63 11.45 20.81
C ARG A 895 -10.66 11.90 21.88
N THR A 896 -9.44 11.35 21.91
CA THR A 896 -8.40 11.79 22.85
C THR A 896 -8.03 13.26 22.65
N ALA A 897 -7.84 13.70 21.41
CA ALA A 897 -7.57 15.11 21.13
C ALA A 897 -8.75 16.01 21.57
N GLY A 898 -9.99 15.56 21.39
CA GLY A 898 -11.20 16.22 21.89
C GLY A 898 -11.20 16.37 23.40
N LEU A 899 -10.90 15.28 24.14
CA LEU A 899 -10.78 15.33 25.60
C LEU A 899 -9.70 16.32 26.09
N LEU A 900 -8.54 16.31 25.45
CA LEU A 900 -7.44 17.19 25.84
C LEU A 900 -7.73 18.68 25.55
N ARG A 901 -8.53 18.98 24.52
CA ARG A 901 -8.99 20.35 24.23
C ARG A 901 -9.95 20.91 25.27
N LEU A 902 -10.51 20.08 26.16
CA LEU A 902 -11.29 20.56 27.31
C LEU A 902 -10.42 21.27 28.36
N ILE A 903 -9.11 21.07 28.34
CA ILE A 903 -8.16 21.71 29.25
C ILE A 903 -7.86 23.12 28.73
N PRO A 904 -8.21 24.19 29.49
CA PRO A 904 -7.95 25.56 29.11
C PRO A 904 -6.45 25.82 28.92
N ASN A 905 -6.09 26.63 27.93
CA ASN A 905 -4.72 27.04 27.57
C ASN A 905 -3.78 25.89 27.16
N LEU A 906 -4.28 24.68 26.95
CA LEU A 906 -3.50 23.59 26.38
C LEU A 906 -3.50 23.69 24.85
N SER A 907 -2.33 23.84 24.24
CA SER A 907 -2.14 23.84 22.79
C SER A 907 -1.66 22.45 22.33
N LEU A 908 -2.39 21.83 21.41
CA LEU A 908 -2.05 20.52 20.86
C LEU A 908 -1.64 20.63 19.41
N ASP A 909 -0.43 20.20 19.11
CA ASP A 909 0.00 19.91 17.75
C ASP A 909 -0.37 18.47 17.41
N THR A 910 -1.32 18.29 16.49
CA THR A 910 -1.87 16.99 16.08
C THR A 910 -1.39 16.55 14.69
N ARG A 911 -0.33 17.19 14.13
CA ARG A 911 0.19 16.84 12.81
C ARG A 911 0.58 15.36 12.74
N PRO A 912 0.43 14.72 11.56
CA PRO A 912 0.81 13.32 11.39
C PRO A 912 2.34 13.13 11.54
N THR A 913 2.76 12.33 12.49
CA THR A 913 4.19 12.03 12.77
C THR A 913 4.61 10.62 12.38
N GLY A 914 3.73 9.87 11.70
CA GLY A 914 4.02 8.49 11.28
C GLY A 914 4.03 7.50 12.45
N CYS A 915 4.94 6.54 12.41
CA CYS A 915 5.16 5.54 13.46
C CYS A 915 6.29 5.96 14.40
N SER A 916 6.17 5.64 15.68
CA SER A 916 7.26 5.84 16.63
C SER A 916 8.49 4.94 16.38
N GLY A 917 8.27 3.78 15.73
CA GLY A 917 9.31 2.79 15.48
C GLY A 917 9.64 1.88 16.65
N MET A 918 9.06 2.12 17.83
CA MET A 918 9.37 1.31 19.01
C MET A 918 8.72 -0.07 18.98
N ALA A 919 7.46 -0.14 18.57
CA ALA A 919 6.71 -1.37 18.34
C ALA A 919 6.82 -2.38 19.50
N GLY A 920 6.35 -2.02 20.68
CA GLY A 920 6.44 -2.86 21.88
C GLY A 920 7.89 -3.14 22.28
N THR A 921 8.32 -4.38 22.12
CA THR A 921 9.67 -4.82 22.48
C THR A 921 10.67 -4.80 21.31
N PHE A 922 10.22 -4.61 20.06
CA PHE A 922 11.06 -4.58 18.86
C PHE A 922 12.22 -3.60 18.96
N GLY A 923 11.95 -2.36 19.39
CA GLY A 923 12.98 -1.33 19.54
C GLY A 923 13.88 -1.51 20.78
N LEU A 924 13.63 -2.50 21.64
CA LEU A 924 14.52 -2.87 22.76
C LEU A 924 15.66 -3.77 22.30
N ASP A 925 15.41 -4.53 21.23
CA ASP A 925 16.38 -5.46 20.65
C ASP A 925 17.54 -4.71 20.00
N HIS A 926 18.77 -5.15 20.28
CA HIS A 926 20.00 -4.59 19.71
C HIS A 926 20.00 -4.57 18.18
N ASP A 927 19.57 -5.68 17.55
CA ASP A 927 19.57 -5.83 16.09
C ASP A 927 18.57 -4.86 15.42
N HIS A 928 17.49 -4.51 16.11
CA HIS A 928 16.44 -3.66 15.60
C HIS A 928 16.53 -2.20 16.06
N TYR A 929 17.41 -1.87 16.99
CA TYR A 929 17.50 -0.54 17.60
C TYR A 929 17.70 0.58 16.59
N ARG A 930 18.65 0.43 15.66
CA ARG A 930 18.91 1.44 14.63
C ARG A 930 17.72 1.60 13.68
N THR A 931 17.12 0.49 13.26
CA THR A 931 15.90 0.49 12.42
C THR A 931 14.74 1.18 13.13
N SER A 932 14.55 0.91 14.43
CA SER A 932 13.55 1.58 15.26
C SER A 932 13.72 3.10 15.28
N LEU A 933 14.95 3.60 15.41
CA LEU A 933 15.22 5.04 15.35
C LEU A 933 14.95 5.65 13.98
N ARG A 934 15.30 4.95 12.90
CA ARG A 934 15.04 5.42 11.53
C ARG A 934 13.54 5.51 11.23
N ILE A 935 12.77 4.49 11.59
CA ILE A 935 11.30 4.50 11.45
C ILE A 935 10.68 5.67 12.22
N GLY A 936 11.16 5.91 13.45
CA GLY A 936 10.68 6.98 14.33
C GLY A 936 11.20 8.38 13.99
N ARG A 937 12.04 8.56 12.97
CA ARG A 937 12.76 9.80 12.70
C ARG A 937 11.87 11.04 12.64
N THR A 938 10.75 10.96 11.93
CA THR A 938 9.79 12.08 11.80
C THR A 938 9.25 12.50 13.17
N LEU A 939 8.83 11.56 13.99
CA LEU A 939 8.34 11.82 15.34
C LEU A 939 9.44 12.39 16.24
N LEU A 940 10.64 11.80 16.18
CA LEU A 940 11.80 12.24 16.97
C LEU A 940 12.25 13.66 16.60
N THR A 941 12.13 14.03 15.34
CA THR A 941 12.41 15.40 14.88
C THR A 941 11.35 16.37 15.39
N ALA A 942 10.08 16.01 15.23
CA ALA A 942 8.96 16.87 15.64
C ALA A 942 8.96 17.16 17.14
N VAL A 943 9.21 16.17 18.02
CA VAL A 943 9.20 16.39 19.47
C VAL A 943 10.34 17.29 19.95
N ARG A 944 11.42 17.42 19.18
CA ARG A 944 12.57 18.28 19.47
C ARG A 944 12.32 19.76 19.21
N GLU A 945 11.32 20.11 18.44
CA GLU A 945 11.04 21.51 18.08
C GLU A 945 11.00 22.39 19.33
N PRO A 946 11.74 23.54 19.34
CA PRO A 946 11.90 24.36 20.54
C PRO A 946 10.58 24.85 21.14
N GLU A 947 9.60 25.09 20.29
CA GLU A 947 8.29 25.64 20.68
C GLU A 947 7.42 24.64 21.47
N LEU A 948 7.70 23.35 21.38
CA LEU A 948 6.98 22.31 22.11
C LEU A 948 7.55 22.18 23.52
N THR A 949 6.71 22.10 24.52
CA THR A 949 7.10 21.85 25.91
C THR A 949 7.25 20.36 26.22
N GLY A 950 6.59 19.48 25.45
CA GLY A 950 6.64 18.04 25.64
C GLY A 950 5.80 17.28 24.61
N GLY A 951 5.58 16.00 24.91
CA GLY A 951 4.74 15.12 24.12
C GLY A 951 3.58 14.51 24.92
N VAL A 952 2.59 13.99 24.20
CA VAL A 952 1.48 13.24 24.78
C VAL A 952 1.11 12.06 23.89
N THR A 953 0.92 10.88 24.46
CA THR A 953 0.54 9.65 23.77
C THR A 953 -0.02 8.63 24.76
N GLU A 954 -0.93 7.77 24.30
CA GLU A 954 -1.52 6.69 25.11
C GLU A 954 -0.62 5.44 25.19
N CYS A 955 0.34 5.32 24.31
CA CYS A 955 1.17 4.11 24.24
C CYS A 955 2.50 4.29 24.97
N SER A 956 2.76 3.41 25.91
CA SER A 956 3.98 3.38 26.70
C SER A 956 5.24 3.18 25.87
N ALA A 957 5.17 2.35 24.81
CA ALA A 957 6.28 2.12 23.89
C ALA A 957 6.57 3.38 23.05
N CYS A 958 5.52 4.05 22.54
CA CYS A 958 5.68 5.32 21.83
C CYS A 958 6.28 6.40 22.73
N ARG A 959 5.87 6.47 24.00
CA ARG A 959 6.44 7.37 25.00
C ARG A 959 7.94 7.16 25.17
N LEU A 960 8.39 5.92 25.33
CA LEU A 960 9.83 5.61 25.44
C LEU A 960 10.63 6.10 24.23
N GLN A 961 10.06 5.97 23.04
CA GLN A 961 10.70 6.47 21.82
C GLN A 961 10.73 8.00 21.78
N MET A 962 9.63 8.67 22.11
CA MET A 962 9.57 10.14 22.13
C MET A 962 10.59 10.73 23.10
N GLU A 963 10.73 10.13 24.29
CA GLU A 963 11.70 10.54 25.29
C GLU A 963 13.17 10.16 24.96
N GLN A 964 13.38 9.22 24.01
CA GLN A 964 14.72 8.79 23.58
C GLN A 964 15.55 9.94 22.97
N ALA A 965 14.89 10.88 22.30
CA ALA A 965 15.55 11.89 21.49
C ALA A 965 15.63 13.26 22.16
N THR A 966 15.03 13.45 23.34
CA THR A 966 14.90 14.76 23.98
C THR A 966 14.91 14.63 25.50
N SER A 967 15.19 15.76 26.18
CA SER A 967 14.96 15.89 27.62
C SER A 967 13.51 16.23 27.98
N LYS A 968 12.66 16.53 26.99
CA LYS A 968 11.25 16.84 27.18
C LYS A 968 10.49 15.59 27.61
N GLN A 969 9.52 15.76 28.47
CA GLN A 969 8.70 14.67 28.99
C GLN A 969 7.55 14.36 28.04
N THR A 970 7.16 13.10 27.97
CA THR A 970 5.94 12.65 27.31
C THR A 970 4.98 12.07 28.34
N LEU A 971 3.76 12.57 28.37
CA LEU A 971 2.73 12.16 29.33
C LEU A 971 1.64 11.33 28.67
N HIS A 972 0.96 10.54 29.50
CA HIS A 972 -0.26 9.87 29.07
C HIS A 972 -1.45 10.84 29.18
N PRO A 973 -2.44 10.85 28.23
CA PRO A 973 -3.58 11.76 28.26
C PRO A 973 -4.35 11.76 29.58
N VAL A 974 -4.57 10.60 30.20
CA VAL A 974 -5.27 10.51 31.49
C VAL A 974 -4.52 11.21 32.62
N VAL A 975 -3.19 11.32 32.56
CA VAL A 975 -2.39 12.04 33.55
C VAL A 975 -2.61 13.55 33.40
N LEU A 976 -2.63 14.07 32.19
CA LEU A 976 -2.91 15.48 31.93
C LEU A 976 -4.32 15.88 32.37
N LEU A 977 -5.32 15.06 32.05
CA LEU A 977 -6.69 15.28 32.51
C LEU A 977 -6.78 15.28 34.04
N ALA A 978 -6.10 14.33 34.69
CA ALA A 978 -6.09 14.25 36.15
C ALA A 978 -5.36 15.44 36.79
N ILE A 979 -4.29 15.94 36.23
CA ILE A 979 -3.58 17.15 36.66
C ILE A 979 -4.50 18.37 36.51
N ALA A 980 -5.15 18.52 35.36
CA ALA A 980 -6.06 19.64 35.11
C ALA A 980 -7.31 19.60 35.98
N ALA A 981 -7.76 18.39 36.42
CA ALA A 981 -8.84 18.21 37.36
C ALA A 981 -8.42 18.34 38.86
N GLY A 982 -7.16 18.66 39.15
CA GLY A 982 -6.63 18.71 40.52
C GLY A 982 -6.49 17.35 41.22
N LEU A 983 -6.54 16.25 40.46
CA LEU A 983 -6.52 14.87 40.95
C LEU A 983 -5.13 14.20 40.91
N ALA A 984 -4.17 14.85 40.25
CA ALA A 984 -2.79 14.41 40.16
C ALA A 984 -1.85 15.59 40.41
N PRO A 985 -0.63 15.36 40.91
CA PRO A 985 0.30 16.42 41.29
C PRO A 985 0.85 17.14 40.04
N LYS A 986 0.94 18.49 40.10
CA LYS A 986 1.44 19.33 38.98
C LYS A 986 2.95 19.18 38.72
N ASP A 987 3.74 18.75 39.69
CA ASP A 987 5.16 18.43 39.57
C ASP A 987 5.42 17.26 38.62
N ALA A 988 4.39 16.47 38.32
CA ALA A 988 4.47 15.49 37.23
C ALA A 988 4.70 16.14 35.84
N LEU A 989 4.46 17.42 35.64
CA LEU A 989 4.78 18.18 34.44
C LEU A 989 6.27 18.56 34.34
N SER A 990 6.98 18.70 35.46
CA SER A 990 8.37 19.16 35.53
C SER A 990 9.41 18.05 35.31
N GLY A 991 9.00 16.80 35.31
CA GLY A 991 9.87 15.65 35.00
C GLY A 991 10.83 15.24 36.14
N ASP A 992 10.82 15.91 37.28
CA ASP A 992 11.73 15.60 38.43
C ASP A 992 11.50 14.22 39.04
N ASN A 993 10.32 13.68 38.91
CA ASN A 993 9.97 12.33 39.40
C ASN A 993 10.50 11.19 38.51
N LEU A 994 11.03 11.48 37.29
CA LEU A 994 11.49 10.48 36.31
C LEU A 994 12.97 10.65 35.94
N ARG A 995 13.66 11.72 36.41
CA ARG A 995 15.07 11.92 36.08
C ARG A 995 15.93 10.84 36.71
N PRO A 996 16.82 10.18 35.92
CA PRO A 996 17.99 9.55 36.50
C PRO A 996 18.89 10.67 37.04
N ALA A 997 19.46 10.46 38.20
CA ALA A 997 20.58 11.28 38.65
C ALA A 997 21.61 11.31 37.51
N THR A 998 21.97 12.52 37.12
CA THR A 998 22.91 12.92 36.09
C THR A 998 23.93 11.87 35.68
N ALA A 999 23.84 11.39 34.46
CA ALA A 999 25.02 10.98 33.70
C ALA A 999 25.00 11.79 32.39
N ALA A 1000 25.94 12.68 32.23
CA ALA A 1000 26.26 13.33 30.95
C ALA A 1000 26.70 12.24 29.96
N GLY A 1001 25.74 11.58 29.35
CA GLY A 1001 25.95 10.63 28.25
C GLY A 1001 25.60 11.34 26.94
N ARG A 1002 26.57 11.41 26.06
CA ARG A 1002 26.44 11.95 24.71
C ARG A 1002 25.14 11.48 24.08
N VAL A 1003 24.30 12.43 23.71
CA VAL A 1003 23.13 12.20 22.84
C VAL A 1003 23.67 11.54 21.56
N ALA A 1004 23.22 10.34 21.30
CA ALA A 1004 23.53 9.70 20.03
C ALA A 1004 23.02 10.61 18.90
N THR A 1005 23.92 11.27 18.22
CA THR A 1005 23.64 12.05 17.03
C THR A 1005 23.10 11.07 15.98
N VAL A 1006 21.93 11.34 15.47
CA VAL A 1006 21.42 10.68 14.25
C VAL A 1006 22.44 10.99 13.15
N PRO A 1007 23.06 10.00 12.48
CA PRO A 1007 23.98 10.30 11.40
C PRO A 1007 23.27 11.15 10.36
N ALA A 1008 23.90 12.25 9.95
CA ALA A 1008 23.51 12.96 8.75
C ALA A 1008 23.55 11.98 7.58
N ALA A 1009 22.55 12.01 6.72
CA ALA A 1009 22.57 11.24 5.49
C ALA A 1009 23.77 11.77 4.65
N GLU A 1010 24.81 10.97 4.53
CA GLU A 1010 25.72 11.10 3.40
C GLU A 1010 25.01 10.63 2.14
N GLY A 1011 25.09 11.39 1.08
CA GLY A 1011 24.44 11.59 -0.18
C GLY A 1011 23.84 10.44 -0.97
#